data_3e943a50d164a848cbd4b6821b44ed6c
#
_entry.id   3e943a50d164a848cbd4b6821b44ed6c
#
_cell.length_a   1.000
_cell.length_b   1.000
_cell.length_c   1.000
_cell.angle_alpha   90.00
_cell.angle_beta   90.00
_cell.angle_gamma   90.00
#
_symmetry.space_group_name_H-M   'P 1'
#
loop_
_entity.id
_entity.type
_entity.pdbx_description
1 polymer ?
#
loop_
_entity_poly.entity_id
_entity_poly.type
_entity_poly.pdbx_seq_one_letter_code
_entity_poly.pdbx_strand_id
1 'polypeptide(L)'
;MLLFIEGYPYNLNDTVRDNLTVRDVLKDVVSIPVKEDQYSFGYVGYCYSKAAKDVIFFLPKVVLTGEQNEESGDDTIFGASPREIIDFESEKIKSKFTEEGCKEYKEFLSMLSIWVYRTISVYKQTHDDNILESKDYQTESRGRKQKHNTLLDVIIALRDFNRNNQDYFTFIAKNVHSGYNRINWNKTIASSQAFIQDGTPVYVNPVDRKKMVNFDEKLLVIYFSILNYICETHGFSFEINIHYQLISPEKLKNTYIKKNLGCRRLKQIKYKYFSDKALRIWDLCYAFFDREYKISMNRQAEDFLLAKDFDHIFEVMIDTLVGGNDKQELPKELTEQKDGKLVDHMFIGQGLIEQSDLPADLTYYIGDSKYYKRSKNDRTLLGEKSVYKQYTYARNVIQWNMNLFLDGDGNEGHPQLRDGLTEGYNPIPNFFISARIPNRRSGGARFLSFDDKELRSQEGGVQLNRQFENRLFDRDTLLLCHYDVNFLYIVSLYGRNNKSSQTVWREYVRKEFRSKIQDTLNRLYTFRTLQPRDGMDCYQFIQDNFQRLNGKLYRPKTDSNYLVLALMKDEDSGIWKSLGIKSETIGEEVAQNKELIDTLHTHFHVSNQFMLDNEFQIESVDNVGTLDRKTKPEIKNILTGFVRKSDTDYGVFSVHQSKTYTMEKIPTSVNIMDIEYFLPMLAGAIDGYYKVEKVYFSTANGQMCLKLNLSTYISLGSSKVNIYSKMRPGELVSYDLMLKLYEQRI
;
A
#
# COMPACT_ATOMS: atom_id res chain seq x y z
N MET A 1 -2.00 -32.73 -9.18
CA MET A 1 -2.49 -31.54 -8.44
C MET A 1 -4.02 -31.57 -8.41
N LEU A 2 -4.60 -31.40 -7.24
CA LEU A 2 -6.05 -31.33 -7.04
C LEU A 2 -6.43 -29.91 -6.60
N LEU A 3 -7.59 -29.41 -7.06
CA LEU A 3 -8.06 -28.07 -6.75
C LEU A 3 -9.45 -28.08 -6.14
N PHE A 4 -9.61 -27.33 -5.06
CA PHE A 4 -10.89 -27.05 -4.42
C PHE A 4 -11.08 -25.53 -4.29
N ILE A 5 -12.34 -25.10 -4.21
CA ILE A 5 -12.69 -23.68 -4.06
C ILE A 5 -13.34 -23.46 -2.70
N GLU A 6 -12.91 -22.43 -2.02
CA GLU A 6 -13.49 -21.96 -0.76
C GLU A 6 -14.98 -21.68 -0.91
N GLY A 7 -15.78 -22.16 0.04
CA GLY A 7 -17.21 -21.88 0.11
C GLY A 7 -18.08 -22.57 -0.95
N TYR A 8 -17.51 -23.39 -1.84
CA TYR A 8 -18.27 -24.16 -2.80
C TYR A 8 -18.74 -25.50 -2.17
N PRO A 9 -20.03 -25.91 -2.33
CA PRO A 9 -20.54 -27.16 -1.76
C PRO A 9 -20.14 -28.37 -2.64
N TYR A 10 -19.17 -29.15 -2.18
CA TYR A 10 -18.76 -30.39 -2.82
C TYR A 10 -19.57 -31.55 -2.27
N ASN A 11 -19.98 -32.50 -3.14
CA ASN A 11 -20.48 -33.79 -2.72
C ASN A 11 -19.30 -34.66 -2.30
N LEU A 12 -19.28 -35.07 -1.05
CA LEU A 12 -18.19 -35.82 -0.46
C LEU A 12 -18.04 -37.25 -1.01
N ASN A 13 -19.07 -37.76 -1.64
CA ASN A 13 -19.10 -39.08 -2.26
C ASN A 13 -18.69 -39.07 -3.74
N ASP A 14 -18.49 -37.87 -4.34
CA ASP A 14 -18.00 -37.76 -5.72
C ASP A 14 -16.62 -38.38 -5.87
N THR A 15 -16.43 -39.20 -6.91
CA THR A 15 -15.16 -39.82 -7.24
C THR A 15 -14.23 -38.76 -7.87
N VAL A 16 -13.02 -38.63 -7.34
CA VAL A 16 -12.00 -37.71 -7.82
C VAL A 16 -11.03 -38.41 -8.77
N ARG A 17 -10.35 -39.46 -8.29
CA ARG A 17 -9.34 -40.23 -9.04
C ARG A 17 -9.16 -41.63 -8.44
N ASP A 18 -8.91 -42.64 -9.26
CA ASP A 18 -8.57 -44.00 -8.82
C ASP A 18 -9.51 -44.59 -7.75
N ASN A 19 -10.82 -44.38 -7.87
CA ASN A 19 -11.85 -44.78 -6.93
C ASN A 19 -11.79 -44.06 -5.55
N LEU A 20 -10.99 -43.00 -5.41
CA LEU A 20 -10.98 -42.17 -4.22
C LEU A 20 -12.11 -41.13 -4.29
N THR A 21 -12.85 -41.02 -3.21
CA THR A 21 -13.89 -39.96 -3.08
C THR A 21 -13.27 -38.66 -2.56
N VAL A 22 -14.00 -37.55 -2.70
CA VAL A 22 -13.62 -36.25 -2.08
C VAL A 22 -13.36 -36.43 -0.59
N ARG A 23 -14.17 -37.21 0.10
CA ARG A 23 -13.99 -37.55 1.52
C ARG A 23 -12.66 -38.26 1.78
N ASP A 24 -12.29 -39.25 0.96
CA ASP A 24 -11.05 -40.00 1.15
C ASP A 24 -9.81 -39.14 0.93
N VAL A 25 -9.87 -38.26 -0.06
CA VAL A 25 -8.78 -37.33 -0.39
C VAL A 25 -8.50 -36.33 0.73
N LEU A 26 -9.54 -35.87 1.42
CA LEU A 26 -9.46 -34.76 2.38
C LEU A 26 -9.47 -35.18 3.85
N LYS A 27 -9.82 -36.46 4.17
CA LYS A 27 -10.03 -36.90 5.56
C LYS A 27 -8.82 -36.73 6.49
N ASP A 28 -7.60 -36.77 5.92
CA ASP A 28 -6.34 -36.61 6.68
C ASP A 28 -5.89 -35.15 6.76
N VAL A 29 -6.61 -34.23 6.11
CA VAL A 29 -6.21 -32.83 5.92
C VAL A 29 -7.15 -31.88 6.66
N VAL A 30 -8.45 -32.11 6.53
CA VAL A 30 -9.50 -31.25 7.05
C VAL A 30 -10.48 -32.06 7.88
N SER A 31 -10.98 -31.51 8.97
CA SER A 31 -12.04 -32.12 9.76
C SER A 31 -13.37 -32.08 8.99
N ILE A 32 -13.79 -33.23 8.46
CA ILE A 32 -15.03 -33.37 7.70
C ILE A 32 -16.10 -33.98 8.60
N PRO A 33 -17.32 -33.42 8.66
CA PRO A 33 -18.43 -34.03 9.39
C PRO A 33 -18.78 -35.41 8.86
N VAL A 34 -18.95 -36.38 9.74
CA VAL A 34 -19.10 -37.81 9.38
C VAL A 34 -20.44 -38.11 8.68
N LYS A 35 -21.47 -37.30 8.96
CA LYS A 35 -22.85 -37.55 8.52
C LYS A 35 -23.33 -36.69 7.36
N GLU A 36 -22.50 -35.79 6.85
CA GLU A 36 -22.88 -34.90 5.76
C GLU A 36 -22.46 -35.46 4.41
N ASP A 37 -23.33 -35.39 3.41
CA ASP A 37 -23.02 -35.75 2.03
C ASP A 37 -22.43 -34.58 1.25
N GLN A 38 -22.74 -33.34 1.62
CA GLN A 38 -22.16 -32.13 1.03
C GLN A 38 -21.43 -31.31 2.07
N TYR A 39 -20.31 -30.72 1.70
CA TYR A 39 -19.53 -29.89 2.58
C TYR A 39 -18.85 -28.73 1.83
N SER A 40 -18.89 -27.54 2.42
CA SER A 40 -18.18 -26.35 1.93
C SER A 40 -16.95 -26.08 2.80
N PHE A 41 -15.78 -25.94 2.16
CA PHE A 41 -14.53 -25.71 2.87
C PHE A 41 -14.32 -24.22 3.09
N GLY A 42 -14.03 -23.82 4.35
CA GLY A 42 -13.67 -22.45 4.73
C GLY A 42 -12.15 -22.21 4.75
N TYR A 43 -11.39 -22.92 3.90
CA TYR A 43 -9.94 -22.84 3.86
C TYR A 43 -9.46 -22.35 2.51
N VAL A 44 -8.35 -21.60 2.52
CA VAL A 44 -7.57 -21.22 1.34
C VAL A 44 -6.11 -21.59 1.58
N GLY A 45 -5.44 -22.17 0.59
CA GLY A 45 -4.01 -22.50 0.71
C GLY A 45 -3.63 -23.84 0.12
N TYR A 46 -2.69 -24.51 0.76
CA TYR A 46 -2.00 -25.69 0.26
C TYR A 46 -1.96 -26.79 1.30
N CYS A 47 -2.13 -28.02 0.86
CA CYS A 47 -1.82 -29.22 1.65
C CYS A 47 -1.44 -30.40 0.76
N TYR A 48 -0.84 -31.43 1.36
CA TYR A 48 -0.52 -32.67 0.70
C TYR A 48 -1.45 -33.80 1.17
N SER A 49 -2.17 -34.44 0.24
CA SER A 49 -3.02 -35.59 0.54
C SER A 49 -2.22 -36.90 0.47
N LYS A 50 -2.18 -37.65 1.56
CA LYS A 50 -1.57 -38.98 1.58
C LYS A 50 -2.37 -40.01 0.79
N ALA A 51 -3.71 -39.89 0.79
CA ALA A 51 -4.60 -40.79 0.06
C ALA A 51 -4.42 -40.62 -1.45
N ALA A 52 -4.49 -39.38 -1.94
CA ALA A 52 -4.31 -39.06 -3.36
C ALA A 52 -2.83 -39.09 -3.79
N LYS A 53 -1.87 -39.08 -2.83
CA LYS A 53 -0.43 -38.93 -3.07
C LYS A 53 -0.08 -37.72 -3.94
N ASP A 54 -0.83 -36.66 -3.78
CA ASP A 54 -0.74 -35.45 -4.60
C ASP A 54 -1.00 -34.19 -3.77
N VAL A 55 -0.60 -33.05 -4.35
CA VAL A 55 -0.82 -31.74 -3.77
C VAL A 55 -2.26 -31.30 -3.97
N ILE A 56 -2.81 -30.64 -2.95
CA ILE A 56 -4.14 -30.04 -2.97
C ILE A 56 -3.99 -28.54 -2.75
N PHE A 57 -4.69 -27.76 -3.55
CA PHE A 57 -4.88 -26.32 -3.33
C PHE A 57 -6.34 -26.00 -3.09
N PHE A 58 -6.58 -25.16 -2.11
CA PHE A 58 -7.85 -24.48 -1.89
C PHE A 58 -7.72 -23.06 -2.41
N LEU A 59 -8.48 -22.70 -3.44
CA LEU A 59 -8.47 -21.37 -4.03
C LEU A 59 -9.55 -20.50 -3.41
N PRO A 60 -9.32 -19.17 -3.33
CA PRO A 60 -10.29 -18.21 -2.81
C PRO A 60 -11.59 -18.19 -3.60
N LYS A 61 -12.74 -17.99 -2.94
CA LYS A 61 -14.08 -17.92 -3.58
C LYS A 61 -14.23 -16.82 -4.64
N VAL A 62 -13.40 -15.77 -4.57
CA VAL A 62 -13.39 -14.66 -5.56
C VAL A 62 -12.93 -15.09 -6.95
N VAL A 63 -12.33 -16.27 -7.11
CA VAL A 63 -11.93 -16.80 -8.43
C VAL A 63 -13.12 -17.26 -9.26
N LEU A 64 -14.29 -17.42 -8.65
CA LEU A 64 -15.53 -17.71 -9.35
C LEU A 64 -15.98 -16.46 -10.12
N THR A 65 -16.15 -16.60 -11.44
CA THR A 65 -16.42 -15.46 -12.33
C THR A 65 -17.87 -14.98 -12.30
N GLY A 66 -18.77 -15.72 -11.64
CA GLY A 66 -20.20 -15.47 -11.64
C GLY A 66 -20.89 -15.87 -12.96
N GLU A 67 -20.15 -16.45 -13.91
CA GLU A 67 -20.76 -17.12 -15.08
C GLU A 67 -21.27 -18.48 -14.64
N GLN A 68 -22.54 -18.74 -14.91
CA GLN A 68 -23.14 -20.04 -14.61
C GLN A 68 -22.96 -21.00 -15.78
N ASN A 69 -22.65 -22.25 -15.47
CA ASN A 69 -22.73 -23.32 -16.44
C ASN A 69 -24.20 -23.54 -16.86
N GLU A 70 -24.48 -23.52 -18.16
CA GLU A 70 -25.86 -23.66 -18.69
C GLU A 70 -26.52 -24.98 -18.30
N GLU A 71 -25.74 -26.04 -18.10
CA GLU A 71 -26.24 -27.38 -17.77
C GLU A 71 -26.44 -27.60 -16.27
N SER A 72 -25.50 -27.14 -15.42
CA SER A 72 -25.52 -27.42 -13.98
C SER A 72 -26.01 -26.27 -13.11
N GLY A 73 -26.07 -25.05 -13.66
CA GLY A 73 -26.31 -23.82 -12.88
C GLY A 73 -25.20 -23.42 -11.91
N ASP A 74 -24.07 -24.16 -11.92
CA ASP A 74 -22.92 -23.89 -11.07
C ASP A 74 -22.13 -22.68 -11.59
N ASP A 75 -21.57 -21.90 -10.67
CA ASP A 75 -20.59 -20.88 -11.03
C ASP A 75 -19.34 -21.51 -11.65
N THR A 76 -18.71 -20.80 -12.59
CA THR A 76 -17.55 -21.31 -13.30
C THR A 76 -16.31 -20.49 -13.04
N ILE A 77 -15.16 -21.12 -13.27
CA ILE A 77 -13.85 -20.48 -13.40
C ILE A 77 -13.47 -20.56 -14.87
N PHE A 78 -13.68 -19.47 -15.63
CA PHE A 78 -13.41 -19.40 -17.07
C PHE A 78 -14.02 -20.56 -17.88
N GLY A 79 -15.23 -20.96 -17.54
CA GLY A 79 -16.03 -21.94 -18.28
C GLY A 79 -15.99 -23.36 -17.75
N ALA A 80 -15.18 -23.69 -16.73
CA ALA A 80 -15.22 -24.97 -16.03
C ALA A 80 -15.80 -24.82 -14.63
N SER A 81 -16.65 -25.77 -14.19
CA SER A 81 -17.22 -25.75 -12.85
C SER A 81 -16.19 -26.21 -11.79
N PRO A 82 -16.33 -25.81 -10.51
CA PRO A 82 -15.47 -26.28 -9.44
C PRO A 82 -15.35 -27.81 -9.32
N ARG A 83 -16.40 -28.55 -9.67
CA ARG A 83 -16.38 -30.02 -9.65
C ARG A 83 -15.50 -30.61 -10.77
N GLU A 84 -15.47 -29.94 -11.93
CA GLU A 84 -14.69 -30.40 -13.08
C GLU A 84 -13.18 -30.17 -12.91
N ILE A 85 -12.81 -29.10 -12.18
CA ILE A 85 -11.40 -28.74 -11.96
C ILE A 85 -10.75 -29.47 -10.78
N ILE A 86 -11.48 -30.29 -10.02
CA ILE A 86 -10.89 -31.02 -8.89
C ILE A 86 -9.65 -31.81 -9.37
N ASP A 87 -9.76 -32.54 -10.48
CA ASP A 87 -8.65 -33.24 -11.11
C ASP A 87 -8.44 -32.78 -12.55
N PHE A 88 -7.33 -32.14 -12.83
CA PHE A 88 -6.95 -31.66 -14.17
C PHE A 88 -6.75 -32.73 -15.22
N GLU A 89 -6.44 -33.95 -14.80
CA GLU A 89 -6.26 -35.09 -15.73
C GLU A 89 -7.60 -35.74 -16.12
N SER A 90 -8.73 -35.22 -15.61
CA SER A 90 -10.04 -35.75 -15.91
C SER A 90 -10.44 -35.51 -17.37
N GLU A 91 -11.11 -36.51 -17.97
CA GLU A 91 -11.66 -36.43 -19.32
C GLU A 91 -12.68 -35.26 -19.50
N LYS A 92 -13.32 -34.86 -18.40
CA LYS A 92 -14.30 -33.75 -18.38
C LYS A 92 -13.68 -32.40 -18.76
N ILE A 93 -12.45 -32.14 -18.32
CA ILE A 93 -11.73 -30.89 -18.70
C ILE A 93 -11.22 -31.00 -20.13
N LYS A 94 -10.68 -32.16 -20.52
CA LYS A 94 -10.16 -32.39 -21.87
C LYS A 94 -11.22 -32.25 -22.97
N SER A 95 -12.49 -32.54 -22.65
CA SER A 95 -13.60 -32.37 -23.59
C SER A 95 -14.06 -30.93 -23.80
N LYS A 96 -13.79 -30.03 -22.85
CA LYS A 96 -14.22 -28.62 -22.88
C LYS A 96 -13.27 -27.66 -23.58
N PHE A 97 -11.99 -28.00 -23.61
CA PHE A 97 -10.93 -27.15 -24.16
C PHE A 97 -10.18 -27.90 -25.27
N THR A 98 -9.63 -27.15 -26.21
CA THR A 98 -8.63 -27.70 -27.14
C THR A 98 -7.40 -28.18 -26.36
N GLU A 99 -6.60 -29.06 -26.90
CA GLU A 99 -5.39 -29.59 -26.24
C GLU A 99 -4.47 -28.45 -25.74
N GLU A 100 -4.24 -27.44 -26.60
CA GLU A 100 -3.47 -26.25 -26.26
C GLU A 100 -4.17 -25.41 -25.19
N GLY A 101 -5.49 -25.19 -25.30
CA GLY A 101 -6.28 -24.46 -24.31
C GLY A 101 -6.33 -25.14 -22.94
N CYS A 102 -6.35 -26.48 -22.91
CA CYS A 102 -6.26 -27.24 -21.67
C CYS A 102 -4.91 -27.04 -20.97
N LYS A 103 -3.81 -27.01 -21.73
CA LYS A 103 -2.47 -26.75 -21.21
C LYS A 103 -2.35 -25.35 -20.63
N GLU A 104 -2.81 -24.32 -21.37
CA GLU A 104 -2.81 -22.93 -20.91
C GLU A 104 -3.66 -22.76 -19.65
N TYR A 105 -4.84 -23.37 -19.60
CA TYR A 105 -5.72 -23.32 -18.44
C TYR A 105 -5.08 -23.95 -17.19
N LYS A 106 -4.42 -25.09 -17.36
CA LYS A 106 -3.67 -25.76 -16.30
C LYS A 106 -2.51 -24.91 -15.79
N GLU A 107 -1.75 -24.28 -16.68
CA GLU A 107 -0.68 -23.35 -16.33
C GLU A 107 -1.21 -22.14 -15.56
N PHE A 108 -2.30 -21.55 -16.01
CA PHE A 108 -2.94 -20.42 -15.35
C PHE A 108 -3.35 -20.77 -13.91
N LEU A 109 -4.08 -21.87 -13.70
CA LEU A 109 -4.52 -22.25 -12.36
C LEU A 109 -3.36 -22.69 -11.46
N SER A 110 -2.32 -23.31 -12.02
CA SER A 110 -1.09 -23.60 -11.29
C SER A 110 -0.40 -22.29 -10.83
N MET A 111 -0.33 -21.30 -11.71
CA MET A 111 0.23 -19.99 -11.36
C MET A 111 -0.60 -19.27 -10.29
N LEU A 112 -1.91 -19.28 -10.42
CA LEU A 112 -2.82 -18.72 -9.41
C LEU A 112 -2.62 -19.38 -8.05
N SER A 113 -2.57 -20.72 -8.02
CA SER A 113 -2.32 -21.49 -6.80
C SER A 113 -1.00 -21.10 -6.12
N ILE A 114 0.06 -20.92 -6.91
CA ILE A 114 1.37 -20.48 -6.41
C ILE A 114 1.29 -19.06 -5.84
N TRP A 115 0.61 -18.14 -6.51
CA TRP A 115 0.50 -16.76 -6.02
C TRP A 115 -0.35 -16.66 -4.75
N VAL A 116 -1.45 -17.40 -4.66
CA VAL A 116 -2.26 -17.50 -3.44
C VAL A 116 -1.41 -18.06 -2.30
N TYR A 117 -0.68 -19.16 -2.54
CA TYR A 117 0.22 -19.72 -1.54
C TYR A 117 1.30 -18.73 -1.08
N ARG A 118 1.94 -18.00 -2.02
CA ARG A 118 2.94 -16.97 -1.71
C ARG A 118 2.35 -15.85 -0.86
N THR A 119 1.14 -15.43 -1.18
CA THR A 119 0.41 -14.42 -0.41
C THR A 119 0.26 -14.85 1.04
N ILE A 120 -0.20 -16.08 1.30
CA ILE A 120 -0.32 -16.63 2.64
C ILE A 120 1.06 -16.74 3.32
N SER A 121 2.09 -17.13 2.58
CA SER A 121 3.47 -17.22 3.10
C SER A 121 4.03 -15.85 3.49
N VAL A 122 3.75 -14.79 2.72
CA VAL A 122 4.15 -13.40 3.04
C VAL A 122 3.40 -12.91 4.27
N TYR A 123 2.09 -13.15 4.34
CA TYR A 123 1.28 -12.83 5.50
C TYR A 123 1.84 -13.48 6.77
N LYS A 124 2.17 -14.78 6.72
CA LYS A 124 2.76 -15.52 7.85
C LYS A 124 4.09 -14.94 8.35
N GLN A 125 4.88 -14.30 7.48
CA GLN A 125 6.15 -13.68 7.88
C GLN A 125 5.98 -12.40 8.70
N THR A 126 4.84 -11.75 8.56
CA THR A 126 4.54 -10.43 9.15
C THR A 126 3.53 -10.49 10.29
N HIS A 127 2.74 -11.55 10.37
CA HIS A 127 1.67 -11.73 11.36
C HIS A 127 1.82 -13.09 12.04
N ASP A 128 1.67 -13.10 13.35
CA ASP A 128 1.70 -14.31 14.21
C ASP A 128 0.33 -14.45 14.88
N ASP A 129 -0.66 -14.86 14.09
CA ASP A 129 -2.04 -15.02 14.53
C ASP A 129 -2.57 -16.46 14.31
N ASN A 130 -3.73 -16.76 14.88
CA ASN A 130 -4.35 -18.08 14.86
C ASN A 130 -5.09 -18.40 13.53
N ILE A 131 -5.03 -17.53 12.53
CA ILE A 131 -5.72 -17.70 11.24
C ILE A 131 -5.02 -18.77 10.40
N LEU A 132 -3.71 -18.94 10.60
CA LEU A 132 -2.88 -19.87 9.83
C LEU A 132 -2.64 -21.16 10.55
N GLU A 133 -2.94 -22.28 9.88
CA GLU A 133 -2.53 -23.61 10.28
C GLU A 133 -1.30 -24.05 9.47
N SER A 134 -0.16 -24.26 10.13
CA SER A 134 1.06 -24.71 9.46
C SER A 134 2.02 -25.42 10.41
N LYS A 135 2.90 -26.27 9.84
CA LYS A 135 4.04 -26.82 10.57
C LYS A 135 5.36 -26.34 9.96
N ASP A 136 6.19 -25.73 10.81
CA ASP A 136 7.51 -25.25 10.41
C ASP A 136 8.56 -26.35 10.49
N TYR A 137 9.38 -26.43 9.43
CA TYR A 137 10.57 -27.27 9.39
C TYR A 137 11.79 -26.43 9.09
N GLN A 138 12.87 -26.67 9.80
CA GLN A 138 14.16 -25.98 9.58
C GLN A 138 15.08 -26.91 8.76
N THR A 139 15.59 -26.40 7.64
CA THR A 139 16.72 -27.01 6.94
C THR A 139 18.00 -26.29 7.37
N GLU A 140 18.98 -27.02 7.89
CA GLU A 140 20.30 -26.49 8.22
C GLU A 140 21.11 -26.29 6.94
N SER A 141 21.35 -25.04 6.54
CA SER A 141 22.42 -24.69 5.62
C SER A 141 23.35 -23.66 6.27
N ARG A 142 24.66 -23.87 6.08
CA ARG A 142 25.69 -22.95 6.62
C ARG A 142 25.53 -21.55 5.99
N GLY A 143 25.21 -20.55 6.82
CA GLY A 143 25.45 -19.15 6.51
C GLY A 143 24.22 -18.24 6.37
N ARG A 144 23.10 -18.71 5.84
CA ARG A 144 21.80 -18.00 5.85
C ARG A 144 20.67 -19.02 6.00
N LYS A 145 19.99 -19.02 7.12
CA LYS A 145 18.80 -19.86 7.36
C LYS A 145 17.68 -19.39 6.45
N GLN A 146 17.56 -19.97 5.25
CA GLN A 146 16.32 -19.92 4.50
C GLN A 146 15.39 -20.98 5.05
N LYS A 147 14.32 -20.55 5.71
CA LYS A 147 13.25 -21.44 6.16
C LYS A 147 12.42 -21.83 4.94
N HIS A 148 12.52 -23.09 4.51
CA HIS A 148 11.54 -23.68 3.59
C HIS A 148 10.50 -24.38 4.45
N ASN A 149 9.30 -23.84 4.51
CA ASN A 149 8.26 -24.32 5.43
C ASN A 149 7.52 -25.53 4.88
N THR A 150 7.34 -25.63 3.56
CA THR A 150 6.62 -26.73 2.91
C THR A 150 7.39 -27.29 1.71
N LEU A 151 6.96 -28.45 1.17
CA LEU A 151 7.48 -28.97 -0.10
C LEU A 151 7.26 -27.96 -1.24
N LEU A 152 6.13 -27.28 -1.23
CA LEU A 152 5.81 -26.27 -2.24
C LEU A 152 6.79 -25.09 -2.22
N ASP A 153 7.25 -24.63 -1.04
CA ASP A 153 8.30 -23.60 -0.96
C ASP A 153 9.58 -24.03 -1.69
N VAL A 154 9.95 -25.30 -1.53
CA VAL A 154 11.12 -25.85 -2.22
C VAL A 154 10.90 -25.91 -3.73
N ILE A 155 9.71 -26.33 -4.17
CA ILE A 155 9.33 -26.38 -5.59
C ILE A 155 9.35 -24.97 -6.21
N ILE A 156 8.78 -23.98 -5.51
CA ILE A 156 8.77 -22.57 -5.95
C ILE A 156 10.22 -22.03 -6.03
N ALA A 157 11.04 -22.32 -5.03
CA ALA A 157 12.43 -21.88 -5.01
C ALA A 157 13.26 -22.52 -6.14
N LEU A 158 13.02 -23.79 -6.47
CA LEU A 158 13.60 -24.49 -7.63
C LEU A 158 13.18 -23.81 -8.94
N ARG A 159 11.90 -23.46 -9.08
CA ARG A 159 11.37 -22.77 -10.25
C ARG A 159 11.99 -21.40 -10.45
N ASP A 160 12.02 -20.58 -9.39
CA ASP A 160 12.58 -19.24 -9.45
C ASP A 160 14.07 -19.28 -9.78
N PHE A 161 14.80 -20.26 -9.21
CA PHE A 161 16.20 -20.45 -9.55
C PHE A 161 16.37 -20.85 -11.02
N ASN A 162 15.54 -21.76 -11.52
CA ASN A 162 15.59 -22.20 -12.92
C ASN A 162 15.36 -21.00 -13.87
N ARG A 163 14.31 -20.23 -13.65
CA ARG A 163 13.94 -19.07 -14.49
C ARG A 163 15.02 -17.99 -14.51
N ASN A 164 15.65 -17.72 -13.37
CA ASN A 164 16.59 -16.61 -13.22
C ASN A 164 18.04 -16.96 -13.55
N ASN A 165 18.36 -18.21 -13.85
CA ASN A 165 19.75 -18.65 -14.05
C ASN A 165 19.95 -19.54 -15.28
N GLN A 166 19.17 -19.33 -16.34
CA GLN A 166 19.26 -20.13 -17.57
C GLN A 166 20.66 -20.13 -18.20
N ASP A 167 21.35 -19.01 -18.13
CA ASP A 167 22.73 -18.85 -18.60
C ASP A 167 23.72 -19.72 -17.84
N TYR A 168 23.48 -20.02 -16.57
CA TYR A 168 24.34 -20.86 -15.75
C TYR A 168 24.33 -22.32 -16.21
N PHE A 169 23.23 -22.80 -16.76
CA PHE A 169 23.06 -24.21 -17.18
C PHE A 169 23.69 -24.53 -18.53
N THR A 170 24.08 -23.53 -19.30
CA THR A 170 24.62 -23.71 -20.66
C THR A 170 26.13 -23.82 -20.74
N PHE A 171 26.86 -23.37 -19.70
CA PHE A 171 28.32 -23.27 -19.81
C PHE A 171 29.07 -23.71 -18.56
N ILE A 172 30.10 -24.52 -18.73
CA ILE A 172 31.19 -24.65 -17.78
C ILE A 172 32.44 -24.06 -18.44
N ALA A 173 33.02 -23.05 -17.76
CA ALA A 173 34.30 -22.49 -18.23
C ALA A 173 35.43 -23.47 -17.93
N LYS A 174 36.03 -24.02 -18.94
CA LYS A 174 37.26 -24.81 -18.85
C LYS A 174 38.45 -24.04 -19.35
N ASN A 175 39.60 -24.21 -18.72
CA ASN A 175 40.88 -23.71 -19.23
C ASN A 175 41.46 -24.73 -20.22
N VAL A 176 41.69 -24.31 -21.46
CA VAL A 176 42.18 -25.17 -22.57
C VAL A 176 43.33 -24.47 -23.26
N HIS A 177 44.35 -25.20 -23.70
CA HIS A 177 45.40 -24.65 -24.54
C HIS A 177 44.99 -24.70 -26.01
N SER A 178 44.37 -23.63 -26.53
CA SER A 178 43.90 -23.63 -27.92
C SER A 178 44.27 -22.40 -28.74
N GLY A 179 44.70 -21.33 -28.11
CA GLY A 179 45.13 -20.09 -28.80
C GLY A 179 44.04 -19.27 -29.50
N TYR A 180 42.78 -19.69 -29.48
CA TYR A 180 41.67 -19.06 -30.20
C TYR A 180 40.62 -18.37 -29.35
N ASN A 181 40.73 -18.45 -28.02
CA ASN A 181 39.73 -17.90 -27.09
C ASN A 181 40.36 -16.86 -26.15
N ARG A 182 39.54 -16.29 -25.28
CA ARG A 182 40.03 -15.29 -24.29
C ARG A 182 41.08 -15.91 -23.37
N ILE A 183 42.28 -15.37 -23.41
CA ILE A 183 43.44 -15.85 -22.63
C ILE A 183 43.21 -15.63 -21.13
N ASN A 184 43.50 -16.68 -20.34
CA ASN A 184 43.59 -16.56 -18.90
C ASN A 184 45.01 -16.21 -18.49
N TRP A 185 45.35 -14.94 -18.46
CA TRP A 185 46.70 -14.46 -18.18
C TRP A 185 47.26 -14.97 -16.85
N ASN A 186 46.44 -14.99 -15.78
CA ASN A 186 46.94 -15.46 -14.48
C ASN A 186 47.39 -16.93 -14.54
N LYS A 187 46.66 -17.78 -15.24
CA LYS A 187 47.03 -19.18 -15.38
C LYS A 187 48.15 -19.37 -16.41
N THR A 188 48.17 -18.59 -17.48
CA THR A 188 49.22 -18.60 -18.48
C THR A 188 50.59 -18.26 -17.86
N ILE A 189 50.64 -17.19 -17.07
CA ILE A 189 51.86 -16.76 -16.36
C ILE A 189 52.29 -17.81 -15.34
N ALA A 190 51.37 -18.45 -14.64
CA ALA A 190 51.69 -19.42 -13.59
C ALA A 190 52.13 -20.80 -14.15
N SER A 191 51.66 -21.18 -15.37
CA SER A 191 51.84 -22.57 -15.90
C SER A 191 52.64 -22.65 -17.21
N SER A 192 52.87 -21.54 -17.92
CA SER A 192 53.56 -21.55 -19.22
C SER A 192 54.89 -20.84 -19.14
N GLN A 193 55.93 -21.38 -19.82
CA GLN A 193 57.23 -20.69 -19.94
C GLN A 193 57.12 -19.50 -20.86
N ALA A 194 57.68 -18.37 -20.40
CA ALA A 194 57.80 -17.18 -21.20
C ALA A 194 59.12 -17.15 -21.95
N PHE A 195 59.11 -16.82 -23.22
CA PHE A 195 60.30 -16.45 -23.97
C PHE A 195 60.46 -14.94 -23.95
N ILE A 196 61.68 -14.46 -23.68
CA ILE A 196 61.92 -13.02 -23.69
C ILE A 196 62.39 -12.62 -25.08
N GLN A 197 61.58 -11.78 -25.73
CA GLN A 197 61.89 -11.18 -27.03
C GLN A 197 61.87 -9.66 -26.84
N ASP A 198 63.01 -9.00 -27.11
CA ASP A 198 63.17 -7.54 -26.96
C ASP A 198 62.70 -6.99 -25.59
N GLY A 199 63.05 -7.73 -24.51
CA GLY A 199 62.69 -7.35 -23.14
C GLY A 199 61.24 -7.62 -22.73
N THR A 200 60.38 -8.10 -23.62
CA THR A 200 58.97 -8.45 -23.34
C THR A 200 58.74 -9.94 -23.26
N PRO A 201 57.98 -10.43 -22.27
CA PRO A 201 57.65 -11.86 -22.18
C PRO A 201 56.60 -12.28 -23.21
N VAL A 202 56.93 -13.22 -24.06
CA VAL A 202 56.06 -13.83 -25.07
C VAL A 202 55.69 -15.25 -24.63
N TYR A 203 54.41 -15.57 -24.58
CA TYR A 203 53.89 -16.91 -24.25
C TYR A 203 53.43 -17.61 -25.50
N VAL A 204 54.11 -18.67 -25.90
CA VAL A 204 53.80 -19.45 -27.12
C VAL A 204 52.55 -20.34 -26.95
N ASN A 205 52.34 -20.82 -25.74
CA ASN A 205 51.18 -21.66 -25.42
C ASN A 205 50.28 -21.04 -24.33
N PRO A 206 49.52 -20.01 -24.67
CA PRO A 206 48.63 -19.37 -23.68
C PRO A 206 47.49 -20.30 -23.27
N VAL A 207 47.05 -20.22 -22.01
CA VAL A 207 45.92 -20.98 -21.48
C VAL A 207 44.67 -20.14 -21.69
N ASP A 208 43.76 -20.69 -22.52
CA ASP A 208 42.51 -20.02 -22.85
C ASP A 208 41.35 -20.44 -21.94
N ARG A 209 40.34 -19.59 -21.89
CA ARG A 209 39.04 -19.92 -21.31
C ARG A 209 38.09 -20.31 -22.41
N LYS A 210 37.75 -21.61 -22.50
CA LYS A 210 36.69 -22.08 -23.39
C LYS A 210 35.43 -22.41 -22.59
N LYS A 211 34.30 -21.88 -23.04
CA LYS A 211 33.01 -22.29 -22.51
C LYS A 211 32.63 -23.63 -23.15
N MET A 212 32.37 -24.63 -22.33
CA MET A 212 31.94 -25.96 -22.77
C MET A 212 30.70 -26.38 -22.00
N VAL A 213 29.77 -27.07 -22.67
CA VAL A 213 28.63 -27.70 -22.02
C VAL A 213 29.10 -29.02 -21.44
N ASN A 214 28.83 -29.26 -20.16
CA ASN A 214 29.15 -30.54 -19.51
C ASN A 214 27.84 -31.24 -19.13
N PHE A 215 27.40 -32.13 -19.99
CA PHE A 215 26.15 -32.92 -19.79
C PHE A 215 26.25 -33.98 -18.69
N ASP A 216 27.47 -34.27 -18.20
CA ASP A 216 27.69 -35.23 -17.13
C ASP A 216 27.87 -34.62 -15.76
N GLU A 217 27.58 -33.31 -15.61
CA GLU A 217 27.66 -32.64 -14.32
C GLU A 217 26.62 -33.19 -13.34
N LYS A 218 27.09 -33.94 -12.34
CA LYS A 218 26.23 -34.71 -11.43
C LYS A 218 25.17 -33.85 -10.70
N LEU A 219 25.52 -32.66 -10.32
CA LEU A 219 24.59 -31.76 -9.63
C LEU A 219 23.48 -31.28 -10.56
N LEU A 220 23.82 -30.90 -11.79
CA LEU A 220 22.85 -30.44 -12.79
C LEU A 220 21.96 -31.59 -13.29
N VAL A 221 22.53 -32.79 -13.46
CA VAL A 221 21.74 -34.01 -13.76
C VAL A 221 20.69 -34.25 -12.66
N ILE A 222 21.09 -34.19 -11.38
CA ILE A 222 20.15 -34.34 -10.26
C ILE A 222 19.11 -33.22 -10.29
N TYR A 223 19.53 -31.98 -10.48
CA TYR A 223 18.65 -30.81 -10.50
C TYR A 223 17.58 -30.93 -11.59
N PHE A 224 17.96 -31.16 -12.84
CA PHE A 224 17.00 -31.31 -13.93
C PHE A 224 16.13 -32.57 -13.81
N SER A 225 16.67 -33.65 -13.21
CA SER A 225 15.86 -34.84 -12.92
C SER A 225 14.79 -34.55 -11.87
N ILE A 226 15.09 -33.69 -10.86
CA ILE A 226 14.09 -33.24 -9.88
C ILE A 226 13.02 -32.40 -10.58
N LEU A 227 13.42 -31.47 -11.44
CA LEU A 227 12.45 -30.63 -12.19
C LEU A 227 11.55 -31.49 -13.06
N ASN A 228 12.11 -32.48 -13.78
CA ASN A 228 11.31 -33.40 -14.58
C ASN A 228 10.34 -34.23 -13.73
N TYR A 229 10.80 -34.72 -12.58
CA TYR A 229 9.93 -35.44 -11.64
C TYR A 229 8.79 -34.56 -11.13
N ILE A 230 9.05 -33.31 -10.80
CA ILE A 230 8.01 -32.35 -10.35
C ILE A 230 7.02 -32.07 -11.48
N CYS A 231 7.47 -31.92 -12.73
CA CYS A 231 6.58 -31.77 -13.89
C CYS A 231 5.61 -32.95 -14.02
N GLU A 232 6.13 -34.17 -13.98
CA GLU A 232 5.34 -35.38 -14.20
C GLU A 232 4.42 -35.70 -12.99
N THR A 233 4.91 -35.45 -11.75
CA THR A 233 4.19 -35.86 -10.55
C THR A 233 3.22 -34.79 -10.05
N HIS A 234 3.62 -33.53 -10.11
CA HIS A 234 2.88 -32.41 -9.52
C HIS A 234 2.28 -31.46 -10.55
N GLY A 235 2.53 -31.68 -11.84
CA GLY A 235 1.94 -30.88 -12.92
C GLY A 235 2.46 -29.46 -13.06
N PHE A 236 3.61 -29.13 -12.48
CA PHE A 236 4.25 -27.83 -12.67
C PHE A 236 5.03 -27.81 -13.99
N SER A 237 5.04 -26.66 -14.66
CA SER A 237 5.81 -26.45 -15.89
C SER A 237 7.16 -25.81 -15.59
N PHE A 238 8.23 -26.41 -16.11
CA PHE A 238 9.61 -25.90 -16.01
C PHE A 238 10.32 -25.99 -17.35
N GLU A 239 11.25 -25.08 -17.58
CA GLU A 239 12.22 -25.23 -18.67
C GLU A 239 13.29 -26.23 -18.25
N ILE A 240 13.27 -27.41 -18.86
CA ILE A 240 14.19 -28.50 -18.58
C ILE A 240 15.20 -28.59 -19.72
N ASN A 241 16.48 -28.62 -19.39
CA ASN A 241 17.51 -28.84 -20.39
C ASN A 241 17.57 -30.33 -20.76
N ILE A 242 17.03 -30.69 -21.92
CA ILE A 242 16.90 -32.05 -22.43
C ILE A 242 18.23 -32.68 -22.83
N HIS A 243 19.31 -31.89 -22.93
CA HIS A 243 20.65 -32.43 -23.28
C HIS A 243 21.33 -33.13 -22.10
N TYR A 244 20.85 -32.96 -20.88
CA TYR A 244 21.33 -33.71 -19.72
C TYR A 244 20.71 -35.12 -19.68
N GLN A 245 21.52 -36.09 -19.25
CA GLN A 245 21.01 -37.46 -19.04
C GLN A 245 20.21 -37.54 -17.74
N LEU A 246 18.90 -37.39 -17.87
CA LEU A 246 18.00 -37.37 -16.72
C LEU A 246 17.85 -38.76 -16.08
N ILE A 247 17.70 -38.75 -14.75
CA ILE A 247 17.29 -39.94 -14.00
C ILE A 247 15.79 -40.11 -14.23
N SER A 248 15.36 -41.32 -14.63
CA SER A 248 13.91 -41.55 -14.82
C SER A 248 13.12 -41.27 -13.53
N PRO A 249 11.89 -40.71 -13.63
CA PRO A 249 11.05 -40.38 -12.48
C PRO A 249 10.81 -41.55 -11.56
N GLU A 250 10.60 -42.74 -12.10
CA GLU A 250 10.47 -44.00 -11.32
C GLU A 250 11.72 -44.32 -10.50
N LYS A 251 12.92 -44.21 -11.10
CA LYS A 251 14.19 -44.43 -10.41
C LYS A 251 14.44 -43.34 -9.36
N LEU A 252 14.07 -42.08 -9.66
CA LEU A 252 14.15 -40.98 -8.70
C LEU A 252 13.26 -41.26 -7.48
N LYS A 253 12.00 -41.65 -7.69
CA LYS A 253 11.04 -41.98 -6.64
C LYS A 253 11.49 -43.17 -5.80
N ASN A 254 11.76 -44.31 -6.46
CA ASN A 254 11.97 -45.59 -5.76
C ASN A 254 13.36 -45.70 -5.13
N THR A 255 14.38 -45.02 -5.68
CA THR A 255 15.76 -45.16 -5.22
C THR A 255 16.27 -43.90 -4.52
N TYR A 256 16.11 -42.75 -5.15
CA TYR A 256 16.66 -41.50 -4.61
C TYR A 256 15.84 -40.93 -3.45
N ILE A 257 14.52 -41.00 -3.56
CA ILE A 257 13.60 -40.50 -2.51
C ILE A 257 13.42 -41.59 -1.44
N LYS A 258 12.74 -42.69 -1.75
CA LYS A 258 12.37 -43.72 -0.76
C LYS A 258 13.54 -44.33 0.00
N LYS A 259 14.69 -44.56 -0.65
CA LYS A 259 15.91 -45.11 -0.02
C LYS A 259 16.86 -43.99 0.49
N ASN A 260 16.47 -42.73 0.43
CA ASN A 260 17.27 -41.55 0.83
C ASN A 260 18.65 -41.51 0.14
N LEU A 261 18.76 -42.05 -1.08
CA LEU A 261 20.00 -42.03 -1.83
C LEU A 261 20.31 -40.60 -2.33
N GLY A 262 19.29 -39.78 -2.61
CA GLY A 262 19.42 -38.39 -3.06
C GLY A 262 20.22 -37.54 -2.10
N CYS A 263 19.81 -37.51 -0.84
CA CYS A 263 20.52 -36.77 0.22
C CYS A 263 21.96 -37.31 0.41
N ARG A 264 22.14 -38.64 0.39
CA ARG A 264 23.48 -39.21 0.54
C ARG A 264 24.39 -38.83 -0.61
N ARG A 265 23.93 -38.91 -1.86
CA ARG A 265 24.68 -38.54 -3.06
C ARG A 265 25.05 -37.05 -3.05
N LEU A 266 24.13 -36.18 -2.70
CA LEU A 266 24.38 -34.76 -2.59
C LEU A 266 25.45 -34.45 -1.53
N LYS A 267 25.40 -35.10 -0.36
CA LYS A 267 26.45 -34.96 0.66
C LYS A 267 27.84 -35.34 0.15
N GLN A 268 27.93 -36.41 -0.66
CA GLN A 268 29.19 -36.91 -1.24
C GLN A 268 29.82 -35.94 -2.26
N ILE A 269 29.03 -35.14 -2.94
CA ILE A 269 29.53 -34.23 -3.99
C ILE A 269 29.64 -32.78 -3.55
N LYS A 270 29.16 -32.40 -2.34
CA LYS A 270 29.12 -31.00 -1.85
C LYS A 270 30.49 -30.31 -1.89
N TYR A 271 31.56 -31.01 -1.51
CA TYR A 271 32.91 -30.45 -1.45
C TYR A 271 33.47 -30.02 -2.81
N LYS A 272 32.84 -30.40 -3.93
CA LYS A 272 33.25 -30.04 -5.30
C LYS A 272 32.81 -28.65 -5.71
N TYR A 273 31.83 -28.06 -4.98
CA TYR A 273 31.18 -26.83 -5.37
C TYR A 273 31.53 -25.67 -4.41
N PHE A 274 31.96 -24.56 -5.00
CA PHE A 274 32.40 -23.36 -4.27
C PHE A 274 31.69 -22.09 -4.74
N SER A 275 31.00 -22.12 -5.90
CA SER A 275 30.23 -20.98 -6.38
C SER A 275 28.88 -20.90 -5.68
N ASP A 276 28.44 -19.66 -5.37
CA ASP A 276 27.15 -19.44 -4.71
C ASP A 276 25.99 -20.05 -5.46
N LYS A 277 25.98 -19.97 -6.79
CA LYS A 277 24.96 -20.60 -7.63
C LYS A 277 24.94 -22.13 -7.51
N ALA A 278 26.11 -22.77 -7.52
CA ALA A 278 26.19 -24.22 -7.35
C ALA A 278 25.78 -24.68 -5.95
N LEU A 279 26.24 -23.94 -4.91
CA LEU A 279 25.83 -24.21 -3.53
C LEU A 279 24.32 -24.03 -3.34
N ARG A 280 23.73 -23.02 -4.00
CA ARG A 280 22.29 -22.81 -3.97
C ARG A 280 21.51 -23.94 -4.62
N ILE A 281 21.94 -24.44 -5.79
CA ILE A 281 21.34 -25.65 -6.43
C ILE A 281 21.45 -26.84 -5.49
N TRP A 282 22.62 -27.03 -4.89
CA TRP A 282 22.85 -28.13 -3.96
C TRP A 282 21.87 -28.06 -2.77
N ASP A 283 21.72 -26.88 -2.15
CA ASP A 283 20.82 -26.68 -1.03
C ASP A 283 19.36 -26.96 -1.42
N LEU A 284 18.91 -26.49 -2.59
CA LEU A 284 17.56 -26.72 -3.09
C LEU A 284 17.29 -28.22 -3.39
N CYS A 285 18.24 -28.89 -4.06
CA CYS A 285 18.11 -30.32 -4.33
C CYS A 285 18.12 -31.16 -3.04
N TYR A 286 18.93 -30.77 -2.06
CA TYR A 286 18.98 -31.42 -0.76
C TYR A 286 17.67 -31.23 0.00
N ALA A 287 17.13 -29.99 0.05
CA ALA A 287 15.85 -29.69 0.68
C ALA A 287 14.71 -30.49 0.05
N PHE A 288 14.69 -30.62 -1.29
CA PHE A 288 13.70 -31.42 -2.00
C PHE A 288 13.73 -32.89 -1.57
N PHE A 289 14.90 -33.56 -1.63
CA PHE A 289 15.00 -34.97 -1.26
C PHE A 289 14.73 -35.19 0.23
N ASP A 290 15.16 -34.31 1.10
CA ASP A 290 14.91 -34.42 2.55
C ASP A 290 13.40 -34.34 2.85
N ARG A 291 12.69 -33.42 2.16
CA ARG A 291 11.24 -33.29 2.29
C ARG A 291 10.48 -34.49 1.74
N GLU A 292 10.72 -34.82 0.49
CA GLU A 292 10.07 -35.97 -0.15
C GLU A 292 10.33 -37.26 0.63
N TYR A 293 11.55 -37.45 1.16
CA TYR A 293 11.86 -38.60 1.99
C TYR A 293 11.05 -38.60 3.29
N LYS A 294 10.98 -37.48 3.99
CA LYS A 294 10.18 -37.31 5.22
C LYS A 294 8.70 -37.57 4.97
N ILE A 295 8.14 -37.03 3.90
CA ILE A 295 6.76 -37.29 3.49
C ILE A 295 6.55 -38.77 3.20
N SER A 296 7.49 -39.44 2.51
CA SER A 296 7.37 -40.83 2.14
C SER A 296 7.50 -41.81 3.32
N MET A 297 8.27 -41.47 4.35
CA MET A 297 8.58 -42.33 5.49
C MET A 297 7.73 -42.05 6.72
N ASN A 298 7.26 -40.81 6.87
CA ASN A 298 6.59 -40.39 8.09
C ASN A 298 5.06 -40.42 7.91
N ARG A 299 4.41 -41.35 8.57
CA ARG A 299 2.93 -41.44 8.62
C ARG A 299 2.23 -40.23 9.23
N GLN A 300 2.99 -39.31 9.82
CA GLN A 300 2.49 -38.06 10.50
C GLN A 300 3.03 -36.78 9.88
N ALA A 301 3.81 -36.80 8.79
CA ALA A 301 4.27 -35.58 8.16
C ALA A 301 3.10 -34.91 7.42
N GLU A 302 2.55 -33.92 8.05
CA GLU A 302 1.55 -33.03 7.48
C GLU A 302 2.29 -31.88 6.84
N ASP A 303 2.23 -31.77 5.52
CA ASP A 303 2.80 -30.66 4.76
C ASP A 303 1.64 -29.78 4.31
N PHE A 304 1.35 -28.73 5.07
CA PHE A 304 0.23 -27.82 4.79
C PHE A 304 0.51 -26.38 5.23
N LEU A 305 -0.13 -25.46 4.54
CA LEU A 305 -0.27 -24.07 4.89
C LEU A 305 -1.68 -23.62 4.47
N LEU A 306 -2.59 -23.55 5.43
CA LEU A 306 -4.00 -23.24 5.22
C LEU A 306 -4.37 -22.00 6.03
N ALA A 307 -5.12 -21.11 5.40
CA ALA A 307 -5.77 -19.97 6.02
C ALA A 307 -7.25 -20.24 6.20
N LYS A 308 -7.77 -20.07 7.43
CA LYS A 308 -9.19 -20.26 7.74
C LYS A 308 -10.04 -19.08 7.28
N ASP A 309 -9.56 -17.87 7.53
CA ASP A 309 -10.26 -16.62 7.26
C ASP A 309 -9.45 -15.80 6.23
N PHE A 310 -9.53 -16.19 4.96
CA PHE A 310 -8.78 -15.53 3.89
C PHE A 310 -9.29 -14.11 3.62
N ASP A 311 -10.51 -13.77 4.00
CA ASP A 311 -11.04 -12.40 4.01
C ASP A 311 -10.15 -11.45 4.82
N HIS A 312 -9.69 -11.87 6.00
CA HIS A 312 -8.75 -11.08 6.78
C HIS A 312 -7.38 -10.93 6.09
N ILE A 313 -6.87 -11.98 5.44
CA ILE A 313 -5.64 -11.88 4.65
C ILE A 313 -5.83 -10.90 3.48
N PHE A 314 -6.99 -10.95 2.82
CA PHE A 314 -7.31 -9.99 1.76
C PHE A 314 -7.35 -8.55 2.27
N GLU A 315 -7.95 -8.32 3.44
CA GLU A 315 -7.97 -7.02 4.12
C GLU A 315 -6.54 -6.49 4.38
N VAL A 316 -5.66 -7.34 4.94
CA VAL A 316 -4.24 -6.99 5.17
C VAL A 316 -3.48 -6.74 3.87
N MET A 317 -3.77 -7.50 2.80
CA MET A 317 -3.20 -7.22 1.47
C MET A 317 -3.57 -5.83 0.99
N ILE A 318 -4.85 -5.47 1.04
CA ILE A 318 -5.33 -4.15 0.62
C ILE A 318 -4.75 -3.06 1.53
N ASP A 319 -4.72 -3.28 2.84
CA ASP A 319 -4.12 -2.32 3.76
C ASP A 319 -2.66 -2.05 3.43
N THR A 320 -1.87 -3.10 3.19
CA THR A 320 -0.46 -2.99 2.77
C THR A 320 -0.30 -2.25 1.43
N LEU A 321 -1.16 -2.55 0.46
CA LEU A 321 -1.04 -2.05 -0.91
C LEU A 321 -1.61 -0.64 -1.09
N VAL A 322 -2.63 -0.26 -0.33
CA VAL A 322 -3.32 1.04 -0.43
C VAL A 322 -2.98 1.95 0.75
N GLY A 323 -3.13 1.48 1.98
CA GLY A 323 -2.82 2.21 3.21
C GLY A 323 -1.32 2.36 3.45
N GLY A 324 -0.52 1.35 3.13
CA GLY A 324 0.91 1.35 3.42
C GLY A 324 1.18 1.31 4.92
N ASN A 325 2.11 2.13 5.39
CA ASN A 325 2.40 2.29 6.82
C ASN A 325 1.58 3.41 7.47
N ASP A 326 0.84 4.18 6.70
CA ASP A 326 0.17 5.40 7.16
C ASP A 326 -0.81 5.10 8.31
N LYS A 327 -1.54 3.97 8.24
CA LYS A 327 -2.46 3.56 9.31
C LYS A 327 -1.77 3.38 10.66
N GLN A 328 -0.52 2.91 10.67
CA GLN A 328 0.26 2.72 11.90
C GLN A 328 0.78 4.04 12.47
N GLU A 329 0.90 5.06 11.64
CA GLU A 329 1.32 6.41 12.03
C GLU A 329 0.15 7.27 12.51
N LEU A 330 -1.10 6.86 12.21
CA LEU A 330 -2.30 7.54 12.64
C LEU A 330 -2.59 7.28 14.14
N PRO A 331 -3.18 8.24 14.84
CA PRO A 331 -3.64 8.04 16.21
C PRO A 331 -4.64 6.89 16.33
N LYS A 332 -4.52 6.09 17.39
CA LYS A 332 -5.39 4.93 17.61
C LYS A 332 -6.86 5.30 17.70
N GLU A 333 -7.17 6.48 18.23
CA GLU A 333 -8.52 7.01 18.34
C GLU A 333 -9.23 7.15 17.00
N LEU A 334 -8.47 7.27 15.88
CA LEU A 334 -9.01 7.29 14.52
C LEU A 334 -9.25 5.89 13.97
N THR A 335 -8.33 4.97 14.23
CA THR A 335 -8.36 3.62 13.67
C THR A 335 -9.13 2.62 14.53
N GLU A 336 -9.12 2.83 15.86
CA GLU A 336 -9.80 2.01 16.89
C GLU A 336 -10.86 2.90 17.58
N GLN A 337 -12.06 2.98 17.04
CA GLN A 337 -13.07 3.89 17.53
C GLN A 337 -13.69 3.40 18.87
N LYS A 338 -14.12 4.36 19.72
CA LYS A 338 -14.65 4.09 21.07
C LYS A 338 -15.84 3.14 21.10
N ASP A 339 -16.60 3.02 20.02
CA ASP A 339 -17.72 2.08 19.86
C ASP A 339 -17.26 0.65 19.48
N GLY A 340 -15.95 0.38 19.51
CA GLY A 340 -15.36 -0.92 19.22
C GLY A 340 -15.26 -1.26 17.74
N LYS A 341 -15.56 -0.30 16.83
CA LYS A 341 -15.40 -0.49 15.40
C LYS A 341 -13.98 -0.19 14.98
N LEU A 342 -13.41 -1.08 14.19
CA LEU A 342 -12.10 -0.91 13.55
C LEU A 342 -12.31 -0.41 12.13
N VAL A 343 -11.49 0.56 11.71
CA VAL A 343 -11.42 1.01 10.32
C VAL A 343 -10.46 0.09 9.57
N ASP A 344 -10.92 -0.53 8.48
CA ASP A 344 -10.12 -1.48 7.72
C ASP A 344 -8.92 -0.78 7.08
N HIS A 345 -9.15 0.34 6.36
CA HIS A 345 -8.11 1.11 5.68
C HIS A 345 -8.26 2.60 5.95
N MET A 346 -7.15 3.26 6.23
CA MET A 346 -7.12 4.71 6.41
C MET A 346 -5.75 5.28 6.03
N PHE A 347 -5.75 6.41 5.32
CA PHE A 347 -4.54 7.17 5.01
C PHE A 347 -4.85 8.66 4.84
N ILE A 348 -3.82 9.50 4.94
CA ILE A 348 -3.89 10.93 4.63
C ILE A 348 -3.47 11.12 3.17
N GLY A 349 -4.21 11.95 2.44
CA GLY A 349 -3.96 12.22 1.03
C GLY A 349 -4.44 13.60 0.59
N GLN A 350 -4.20 13.91 -0.67
CA GLN A 350 -4.61 15.18 -1.28
C GLN A 350 -6.12 15.42 -1.18
N GLY A 351 -6.52 16.65 -0.85
CA GLY A 351 -7.92 17.06 -0.88
C GLY A 351 -8.52 16.95 -2.29
N LEU A 352 -9.85 16.89 -2.38
CA LEU A 352 -10.54 16.75 -3.67
C LEU A 352 -10.53 18.03 -4.50
N ILE A 353 -10.46 19.19 -3.85
CA ILE A 353 -10.64 20.49 -4.51
C ILE A 353 -9.35 20.96 -5.14
N GLU A 354 -8.29 21.00 -4.39
CA GLU A 354 -6.99 21.48 -4.85
C GLU A 354 -5.85 20.62 -4.29
N GLN A 355 -4.74 20.56 -5.02
CA GLN A 355 -3.54 19.88 -4.57
C GLN A 355 -2.73 20.79 -3.64
N SER A 356 -2.31 20.27 -2.48
CA SER A 356 -1.47 20.98 -1.52
C SER A 356 -0.47 20.02 -0.88
N ASP A 357 0.71 20.55 -0.56
CA ASP A 357 1.73 19.80 0.19
C ASP A 357 1.70 20.12 1.69
N LEU A 358 0.84 21.06 2.12
CA LEU A 358 0.69 21.40 3.52
C LEU A 358 -0.18 20.38 4.24
N PRO A 359 0.25 19.79 5.36
CA PRO A 359 -0.53 18.81 6.11
C PRO A 359 -1.96 19.27 6.46
N ALA A 360 -2.12 20.54 6.80
CA ALA A 360 -3.42 21.12 7.16
C ALA A 360 -4.46 21.08 6.02
N ASP A 361 -4.01 21.11 4.77
CA ASP A 361 -4.88 21.16 3.59
C ASP A 361 -5.22 19.76 3.03
N LEU A 362 -4.59 18.72 3.57
CA LEU A 362 -4.87 17.33 3.20
C LEU A 362 -6.23 16.86 3.74
N THR A 363 -6.62 15.65 3.42
CA THR A 363 -7.83 15.00 3.97
C THR A 363 -7.57 13.55 4.31
N TYR A 364 -8.47 12.94 5.08
CA TYR A 364 -8.46 11.52 5.35
C TYR A 364 -9.20 10.75 4.27
N TYR A 365 -8.67 9.61 3.91
CA TYR A 365 -9.33 8.60 3.06
C TYR A 365 -9.68 7.40 3.94
N ILE A 366 -10.93 6.96 3.89
CA ILE A 366 -11.43 5.86 4.72
C ILE A 366 -11.93 4.76 3.81
N GLY A 367 -11.45 3.53 4.01
CA GLY A 367 -11.78 2.39 3.18
C GLY A 367 -12.21 1.15 3.94
N ASP A 368 -12.89 0.26 3.24
CA ASP A 368 -13.32 -1.04 3.73
C ASP A 368 -13.21 -2.08 2.60
N SER A 369 -12.64 -3.23 2.92
CA SER A 369 -12.44 -4.33 1.97
C SER A 369 -13.66 -5.22 1.88
N LYS A 370 -13.99 -5.67 0.66
CA LYS A 370 -15.11 -6.57 0.42
C LYS A 370 -14.64 -7.84 -0.29
N TYR A 371 -14.61 -8.92 0.45
CA TYR A 371 -14.22 -10.24 -0.03
C TYR A 371 -15.46 -11.11 -0.26
N TYR A 372 -16.15 -10.90 -1.41
CA TYR A 372 -17.37 -11.60 -1.74
C TYR A 372 -17.25 -12.48 -2.98
N LYS A 373 -17.99 -13.60 -2.97
CA LYS A 373 -18.31 -14.33 -4.18
C LYS A 373 -19.25 -13.47 -5.04
N ARG A 374 -18.95 -13.33 -6.33
CA ARG A 374 -19.81 -12.57 -7.24
C ARG A 374 -20.86 -13.46 -7.88
N SER A 375 -22.14 -13.05 -7.85
CA SER A 375 -23.23 -13.64 -8.60
C SER A 375 -23.54 -12.79 -9.84
N LYS A 376 -24.03 -13.42 -10.91
CA LYS A 376 -24.31 -12.80 -12.21
C LYS A 376 -25.31 -11.62 -12.13
N ASN A 377 -26.18 -11.63 -11.13
CA ASN A 377 -27.19 -10.60 -10.88
C ASN A 377 -26.75 -9.56 -9.84
N ASP A 378 -25.55 -9.74 -9.32
CA ASP A 378 -25.04 -8.89 -8.27
C ASP A 378 -24.40 -7.62 -8.87
N ARG A 379 -25.26 -6.74 -9.31
CA ARG A 379 -25.02 -5.33 -9.01
C ARG A 379 -25.12 -5.24 -7.50
N THR A 380 -24.08 -5.61 -6.78
CA THR A 380 -24.04 -5.50 -5.34
C THR A 380 -24.15 -4.03 -5.00
N LEU A 381 -25.37 -3.61 -4.85
CA LEU A 381 -25.69 -2.50 -3.98
C LEU A 381 -25.09 -2.91 -2.65
N LEU A 382 -24.04 -2.19 -2.25
CA LEU A 382 -23.46 -2.29 -0.93
C LEU A 382 -24.62 -2.31 0.06
N GLY A 383 -24.69 -3.32 0.90
CA GLY A 383 -25.77 -3.43 1.85
C GLY A 383 -25.84 -2.16 2.69
N GLU A 384 -27.02 -1.65 2.95
CA GLU A 384 -27.22 -0.41 3.72
C GLU A 384 -26.38 -0.35 5.00
N LYS A 385 -26.20 -1.48 5.68
CA LYS A 385 -25.36 -1.59 6.88
C LYS A 385 -23.89 -1.20 6.63
N SER A 386 -23.33 -1.57 5.48
CA SER A 386 -21.93 -1.20 5.12
C SER A 386 -21.81 0.30 4.87
N VAL A 387 -22.79 0.91 4.20
CA VAL A 387 -22.84 2.36 3.96
C VAL A 387 -22.96 3.12 5.28
N TYR A 388 -23.84 2.68 6.18
CA TYR A 388 -23.97 3.29 7.51
C TYR A 388 -22.70 3.16 8.35
N LYS A 389 -21.98 2.05 8.22
CA LYS A 389 -20.68 1.85 8.88
C LYS A 389 -19.68 2.94 8.40
N GLN A 390 -19.54 3.16 7.09
CA GLN A 390 -18.65 4.18 6.53
C GLN A 390 -19.06 5.59 6.94
N TYR A 391 -20.36 5.89 6.92
CA TYR A 391 -20.87 7.17 7.40
C TYR A 391 -20.51 7.43 8.86
N THR A 392 -20.63 6.43 9.73
CA THR A 392 -20.25 6.53 11.14
C THR A 392 -18.74 6.79 11.28
N TYR A 393 -17.90 6.11 10.51
CA TYR A 393 -16.46 6.32 10.52
C TYR A 393 -16.09 7.76 10.13
N ALA A 394 -16.62 8.26 9.02
CA ALA A 394 -16.37 9.62 8.57
C ALA A 394 -16.78 10.66 9.64
N ARG A 395 -17.94 10.51 10.26
CA ARG A 395 -18.40 11.41 11.32
C ARG A 395 -17.53 11.36 12.57
N ASN A 396 -17.08 10.19 12.98
CA ASN A 396 -16.19 10.03 14.12
C ASN A 396 -14.83 10.69 13.87
N VAL A 397 -14.30 10.56 12.64
CA VAL A 397 -13.07 11.23 12.23
C VAL A 397 -13.23 12.76 12.25
N ILE A 398 -14.32 13.30 11.73
CA ILE A 398 -14.62 14.74 11.78
C ILE A 398 -14.73 15.19 13.23
N GLN A 399 -15.43 14.47 14.10
CA GLN A 399 -15.59 14.84 15.50
C GLN A 399 -14.24 14.81 16.25
N TRP A 400 -13.43 13.78 16.04
CA TRP A 400 -12.09 13.72 16.60
C TRP A 400 -11.24 14.90 16.13
N ASN A 401 -11.25 15.18 14.84
CA ASN A 401 -10.50 16.27 14.23
C ASN A 401 -10.95 17.64 14.78
N MET A 402 -12.25 17.87 14.91
CA MET A 402 -12.76 19.09 15.54
C MET A 402 -12.25 19.26 16.98
N ASN A 403 -12.28 18.21 17.79
CA ASN A 403 -11.81 18.28 19.17
C ASN A 403 -10.32 18.62 19.22
N LEU A 404 -9.51 17.97 18.37
CA LEU A 404 -8.07 18.22 18.26
C LEU A 404 -7.77 19.73 18.01
N PHE A 405 -8.55 20.37 17.13
CA PHE A 405 -8.36 21.79 16.80
C PHE A 405 -8.99 22.77 17.81
N LEU A 406 -10.02 22.37 18.54
CA LEU A 406 -10.65 23.19 19.57
C LEU A 406 -9.85 23.21 20.87
N ASP A 407 -9.22 22.10 21.22
CA ASP A 407 -8.45 21.96 22.47
C ASP A 407 -7.07 22.66 22.40
N GLY A 408 -6.68 23.17 21.24
CA GLY A 408 -5.47 23.97 21.06
C GLY A 408 -4.16 23.17 21.16
N ASP A 409 -4.24 21.85 21.19
CA ASP A 409 -3.12 20.93 21.34
C ASP A 409 -2.30 20.75 20.05
N GLY A 410 -2.01 21.87 19.37
CA GLY A 410 -1.05 22.00 18.29
C GLY A 410 -1.03 20.83 17.30
N ASN A 411 -1.56 21.02 16.13
CA ASN A 411 -1.90 19.97 15.16
C ASN A 411 -0.81 19.71 14.14
N GLU A 412 0.43 19.71 14.55
CA GLU A 412 1.55 19.44 13.64
C GLU A 412 1.34 18.09 12.97
N GLY A 413 1.02 18.12 11.67
CA GLY A 413 0.93 16.94 10.82
C GLY A 413 -0.48 16.39 10.53
N HIS A 414 -1.54 16.97 11.09
CA HIS A 414 -2.92 16.55 10.82
C HIS A 414 -3.69 17.47 9.88
N PRO A 415 -4.55 16.93 8.99
CA PRO A 415 -5.48 17.72 8.19
C PRO A 415 -6.41 18.55 9.05
N GLN A 416 -6.68 19.80 8.63
CA GLN A 416 -7.72 20.64 9.22
C GLN A 416 -8.99 20.52 8.39
N LEU A 417 -9.92 19.69 8.83
CA LEU A 417 -11.12 19.43 8.04
C LEU A 417 -12.13 20.57 8.01
N ARG A 418 -12.26 21.34 9.12
CA ARG A 418 -13.21 22.44 9.20
C ARG A 418 -12.53 23.77 8.85
N ASP A 419 -13.10 24.49 7.93
CA ASP A 419 -12.74 25.89 7.67
C ASP A 419 -13.52 26.84 8.62
N GLY A 420 -12.81 27.56 9.50
CA GLY A 420 -13.43 28.44 10.47
C GLY A 420 -14.07 29.73 9.90
N LEU A 421 -13.78 30.07 8.63
CA LEU A 421 -14.38 31.21 7.97
C LEU A 421 -15.75 30.88 7.39
N THR A 422 -15.86 29.75 6.68
CA THR A 422 -17.07 29.37 5.94
C THR A 422 -17.94 28.37 6.68
N GLU A 423 -17.43 27.80 7.77
CA GLU A 423 -18.02 26.61 8.45
C GLU A 423 -18.16 25.39 7.52
N GLY A 424 -17.46 25.42 6.38
CA GLY A 424 -17.39 24.30 5.46
C GLY A 424 -16.39 23.24 5.91
N TYR A 425 -16.56 22.02 5.41
CA TYR A 425 -15.70 20.87 5.72
C TYR A 425 -15.03 20.34 4.46
N ASN A 426 -13.74 20.02 4.58
CA ASN A 426 -13.03 19.26 3.55
C ASN A 426 -13.66 17.88 3.42
N PRO A 427 -14.22 17.53 2.26
CA PRO A 427 -14.89 16.25 2.11
C PRO A 427 -13.94 15.07 2.34
N ILE A 428 -14.39 14.07 3.09
CA ILE A 428 -13.66 12.85 3.35
C ILE A 428 -14.03 11.82 2.28
N PRO A 429 -13.09 11.43 1.37
CA PRO A 429 -13.34 10.35 0.44
C PRO A 429 -13.44 9.00 1.16
N ASN A 430 -14.54 8.29 0.92
CA ASN A 430 -14.72 6.92 1.38
C ASN A 430 -14.71 5.96 0.18
N PHE A 431 -14.20 4.76 0.39
CA PHE A 431 -14.13 3.77 -0.67
C PHE A 431 -14.39 2.35 -0.17
N PHE A 432 -15.01 1.55 -1.05
CA PHE A 432 -14.99 0.09 -0.94
C PHE A 432 -14.06 -0.48 -1.98
N ILE A 433 -13.34 -1.53 -1.62
CA ILE A 433 -12.52 -2.30 -2.55
C ILE A 433 -13.00 -3.74 -2.57
N SER A 434 -13.42 -4.21 -3.75
CA SER A 434 -13.79 -5.60 -3.99
C SER A 434 -12.76 -6.29 -4.87
N ALA A 435 -12.44 -7.52 -4.52
CA ALA A 435 -11.63 -8.37 -5.39
C ALA A 435 -12.49 -8.91 -6.55
N ARG A 436 -11.96 -8.86 -7.75
CA ARG A 436 -12.59 -9.40 -8.94
C ARG A 436 -11.57 -10.05 -9.86
N ILE A 437 -11.94 -11.16 -10.48
CA ILE A 437 -11.26 -11.61 -11.69
C ILE A 437 -12.02 -11.03 -12.88
N PRO A 438 -11.38 -10.19 -13.72
CA PRO A 438 -12.05 -9.60 -14.87
C PRO A 438 -12.48 -10.66 -15.86
N ASN A 439 -13.73 -10.58 -16.32
CA ASN A 439 -14.31 -11.54 -17.26
C ASN A 439 -14.01 -11.08 -18.70
N ARG A 440 -12.74 -11.15 -19.15
CA ARG A 440 -12.36 -10.75 -20.51
C ARG A 440 -11.93 -11.94 -21.35
N ARG A 441 -12.83 -12.37 -22.20
CA ARG A 441 -12.50 -13.01 -23.46
C ARG A 441 -12.34 -11.91 -24.54
N SER A 442 -11.31 -11.07 -24.44
CA SER A 442 -11.09 -10.06 -25.49
C SER A 442 -9.88 -10.41 -26.30
N GLY A 443 -10.10 -10.67 -27.59
CA GLY A 443 -9.06 -10.55 -28.63
C GLY A 443 -7.93 -11.58 -28.61
N GLY A 444 -8.21 -12.85 -28.33
CA GLY A 444 -7.25 -13.95 -28.54
C GLY A 444 -6.29 -14.26 -27.39
N ALA A 445 -6.16 -13.43 -26.37
CA ALA A 445 -5.49 -13.79 -25.14
C ALA A 445 -6.47 -14.54 -24.24
N ARG A 446 -6.23 -15.84 -24.04
CA ARG A 446 -7.21 -16.75 -23.41
C ARG A 446 -7.34 -16.55 -21.89
N PHE A 447 -6.30 -16.06 -21.21
CA PHE A 447 -6.30 -15.84 -19.78
C PHE A 447 -5.69 -14.49 -19.44
N LEU A 448 -6.16 -13.90 -18.33
CA LEU A 448 -5.71 -12.60 -17.84
C LEU A 448 -4.27 -12.65 -17.33
N SER A 449 -3.57 -11.56 -17.54
CA SER A 449 -2.24 -11.37 -17.00
C SER A 449 -2.28 -11.05 -15.51
N PHE A 450 -1.35 -11.65 -14.75
CA PHE A 450 -1.07 -11.26 -13.36
C PHE A 450 -0.42 -9.88 -13.24
N ASP A 451 -0.12 -9.23 -14.35
CA ASP A 451 0.47 -7.89 -14.42
C ASP A 451 -0.55 -6.82 -14.86
N ASP A 452 -1.82 -7.17 -15.06
CA ASP A 452 -2.89 -6.24 -15.43
C ASP A 452 -3.35 -5.43 -14.21
N LYS A 453 -2.99 -4.14 -14.20
CA LYS A 453 -3.25 -3.17 -13.11
C LYS A 453 -4.68 -2.61 -13.12
N GLU A 454 -5.60 -3.21 -13.83
CA GLU A 454 -6.94 -2.64 -14.01
C GLU A 454 -7.64 -2.36 -12.68
N LEU A 455 -8.05 -1.11 -12.51
CA LEU A 455 -8.92 -0.62 -11.45
C LEU A 455 -10.19 -0.10 -12.08
N ARG A 456 -11.35 -0.63 -11.68
CA ARG A 456 -12.65 -0.18 -12.17
C ARG A 456 -13.45 0.44 -11.04
N SER A 457 -14.09 1.57 -11.31
CA SER A 457 -15.15 2.08 -10.45
C SER A 457 -16.48 1.45 -10.87
N GLN A 458 -17.28 1.04 -9.90
CA GLN A 458 -18.66 0.60 -10.17
C GLN A 458 -19.52 1.84 -10.40
N GLU A 459 -20.40 1.80 -11.43
CA GLU A 459 -21.34 2.87 -11.68
C GLU A 459 -22.36 2.99 -10.54
N GLY A 460 -22.66 4.23 -10.14
CA GLY A 460 -23.63 4.55 -9.08
C GLY A 460 -23.06 4.56 -7.65
N GLY A 461 -21.72 4.60 -7.50
CA GLY A 461 -21.03 4.46 -6.21
C GLY A 461 -20.92 5.69 -5.34
N VAL A 462 -21.29 6.91 -5.79
CA VAL A 462 -21.17 8.12 -4.95
C VAL A 462 -22.49 8.40 -4.26
N GLN A 463 -22.48 8.32 -2.92
CA GLN A 463 -23.61 8.73 -2.08
C GLN A 463 -23.30 10.08 -1.45
N LEU A 464 -24.22 11.04 -1.64
CA LEU A 464 -24.15 12.37 -1.07
C LEU A 464 -25.05 12.50 0.15
N ASN A 465 -24.97 13.65 0.82
CA ASN A 465 -25.89 13.98 1.90
C ASN A 465 -27.33 14.05 1.37
N ARG A 466 -28.20 13.17 1.84
CA ARG A 466 -29.62 13.10 1.39
C ARG A 466 -30.49 14.24 1.95
N GLN A 467 -30.01 14.95 2.97
CA GLN A 467 -30.76 16.05 3.57
C GLN A 467 -30.43 17.39 2.90
N PHE A 468 -29.20 17.52 2.37
CA PHE A 468 -28.67 18.79 1.87
C PHE A 468 -27.89 18.58 0.55
N GLU A 469 -28.58 18.16 -0.49
CA GLU A 469 -27.98 17.73 -1.77
C GLU A 469 -27.10 18.83 -2.40
N ASN A 470 -27.50 20.09 -2.24
CA ASN A 470 -26.75 21.25 -2.76
C ASN A 470 -25.61 21.73 -1.80
N ARG A 471 -25.20 20.91 -0.85
CA ARG A 471 -24.19 21.26 0.18
C ARG A 471 -23.06 20.25 0.18
N LEU A 472 -22.14 20.40 -0.78
CA LEU A 472 -20.99 19.49 -0.90
C LEU A 472 -20.06 19.56 0.32
N PHE A 473 -19.85 20.75 0.85
CA PHE A 473 -18.95 21.01 1.98
C PHE A 473 -19.64 20.93 3.33
N ASP A 474 -20.78 20.23 3.40
CA ASP A 474 -21.49 20.02 4.66
C ASP A 474 -20.81 18.89 5.47
N ARG A 475 -20.87 19.03 6.80
CA ARG A 475 -20.34 18.02 7.75
C ARG A 475 -20.89 16.62 7.50
N ASP A 476 -22.11 16.49 7.05
CA ASP A 476 -22.82 15.23 6.87
C ASP A 476 -22.73 14.69 5.44
N THR A 477 -21.86 15.26 4.61
CA THR A 477 -21.63 14.78 3.25
C THR A 477 -20.80 13.50 3.28
N LEU A 478 -21.34 12.42 2.71
CA LEU A 478 -20.65 11.16 2.49
C LEU A 478 -20.34 10.97 1.00
N LEU A 479 -19.08 10.98 0.65
CA LEU A 479 -18.58 10.61 -0.67
C LEU A 479 -18.09 9.17 -0.61
N LEU A 480 -18.73 8.28 -1.33
CA LEU A 480 -18.45 6.85 -1.30
C LEU A 480 -18.30 6.31 -2.71
N CYS A 481 -17.16 5.77 -3.06
CA CYS A 481 -16.90 5.07 -4.30
C CYS A 481 -16.63 3.59 -4.08
N HIS A 482 -17.09 2.76 -4.99
CA HIS A 482 -16.81 1.33 -4.98
C HIS A 482 -15.87 0.99 -6.14
N TYR A 483 -14.74 0.37 -5.82
CA TYR A 483 -13.70 -0.03 -6.77
C TYR A 483 -13.57 -1.54 -6.83
N ASP A 484 -13.48 -2.07 -8.05
CA ASP A 484 -13.09 -3.46 -8.29
C ASP A 484 -11.60 -3.51 -8.66
N VAL A 485 -10.82 -4.29 -7.93
CA VAL A 485 -9.41 -4.54 -8.22
C VAL A 485 -9.23 -5.92 -8.84
N ASN A 486 -8.30 -6.04 -9.80
CA ASN A 486 -7.95 -7.34 -10.35
C ASN A 486 -7.28 -8.20 -9.28
N PHE A 487 -7.97 -9.25 -8.83
CA PHE A 487 -7.48 -10.16 -7.80
C PHE A 487 -6.14 -10.81 -8.18
N LEU A 488 -5.97 -11.21 -9.45
CA LEU A 488 -4.73 -11.81 -9.95
C LEU A 488 -3.53 -10.88 -9.75
N TYR A 489 -3.73 -9.59 -10.08
CA TYR A 489 -2.69 -8.59 -9.89
C TYR A 489 -2.37 -8.37 -8.41
N ILE A 490 -3.39 -8.23 -7.57
CA ILE A 490 -3.22 -7.99 -6.12
C ILE A 490 -2.45 -9.13 -5.45
N VAL A 491 -2.83 -10.39 -5.69
CA VAL A 491 -2.12 -11.55 -5.10
C VAL A 491 -0.69 -11.65 -5.62
N SER A 492 -0.45 -11.33 -6.90
CA SER A 492 0.91 -11.35 -7.46
C SER A 492 1.78 -10.23 -6.89
N LEU A 493 1.24 -9.01 -6.76
CA LEU A 493 1.95 -7.85 -6.24
C LEU A 493 2.32 -8.03 -4.75
N TYR A 494 1.37 -8.49 -3.95
CA TYR A 494 1.60 -8.77 -2.53
C TYR A 494 2.56 -9.96 -2.35
N GLY A 495 2.33 -11.06 -3.08
CA GLY A 495 3.17 -12.26 -3.01
C GLY A 495 4.61 -12.08 -3.51
N ARG A 496 4.89 -11.09 -4.37
CA ARG A 496 6.27 -10.70 -4.75
C ARG A 496 7.02 -10.03 -3.59
N ASN A 497 6.31 -9.44 -2.65
CA ASN A 497 6.84 -8.70 -1.50
C ASN A 497 7.91 -7.65 -1.89
N ASN A 498 7.69 -6.96 -3.00
CA ASN A 498 8.58 -5.91 -3.52
C ASN A 498 8.06 -4.53 -3.14
N LYS A 499 8.66 -3.91 -2.13
CA LYS A 499 8.24 -2.61 -1.59
C LYS A 499 8.19 -1.51 -2.66
N SER A 500 9.16 -1.45 -3.58
CA SER A 500 9.16 -0.44 -4.64
C SER A 500 7.93 -0.57 -5.57
N SER A 501 7.62 -1.79 -6.02
CA SER A 501 6.45 -2.04 -6.87
C SER A 501 5.14 -1.75 -6.12
N GLN A 502 5.08 -2.05 -4.83
CA GLN A 502 3.93 -1.75 -3.96
C GLN A 502 3.73 -0.24 -3.80
N THR A 503 4.81 0.53 -3.62
CA THR A 503 4.74 2.00 -3.52
C THR A 503 4.24 2.63 -4.83
N VAL A 504 4.78 2.23 -5.97
CA VAL A 504 4.32 2.71 -7.29
C VAL A 504 2.82 2.40 -7.52
N TRP A 505 2.38 1.22 -7.13
CA TRP A 505 0.96 0.86 -7.18
C TRP A 505 0.11 1.71 -6.25
N ARG A 506 0.56 1.96 -5.02
CA ARG A 506 -0.14 2.78 -4.02
C ARG A 506 -0.37 4.19 -4.52
N GLU A 507 0.66 4.82 -5.05
CA GLU A 507 0.56 6.17 -5.62
C GLU A 507 -0.43 6.21 -6.78
N TYR A 508 -0.36 5.24 -7.67
CA TYR A 508 -1.30 5.10 -8.78
C TYR A 508 -2.75 4.97 -8.31
N VAL A 509 -3.03 4.04 -7.39
CA VAL A 509 -4.40 3.77 -6.95
C VAL A 509 -5.00 4.93 -6.15
N ARG A 510 -4.20 5.61 -5.33
CA ARG A 510 -4.63 6.80 -4.58
C ARG A 510 -5.00 7.96 -5.53
N LYS A 511 -4.20 8.16 -6.57
CA LYS A 511 -4.50 9.14 -7.62
C LYS A 511 -5.80 8.79 -8.37
N GLU A 512 -5.98 7.52 -8.72
CA GLU A 512 -7.21 7.04 -9.38
C GLU A 512 -8.44 7.22 -8.48
N PHE A 513 -8.37 6.95 -7.18
CA PHE A 513 -9.48 7.19 -6.26
C PHE A 513 -9.89 8.66 -6.27
N ARG A 514 -8.92 9.56 -6.13
CA ARG A 514 -9.17 10.99 -6.18
C ARG A 514 -9.81 11.43 -7.50
N SER A 515 -9.22 11.04 -8.63
CA SER A 515 -9.71 11.39 -9.96
C SER A 515 -11.14 10.92 -10.21
N LYS A 516 -11.48 9.68 -9.85
CA LYS A 516 -12.83 9.14 -10.06
C LYS A 516 -13.90 9.88 -9.26
N ILE A 517 -13.59 10.29 -8.03
CA ILE A 517 -14.52 11.10 -7.23
C ILE A 517 -14.65 12.50 -7.85
N GLN A 518 -13.53 13.12 -8.25
CA GLN A 518 -13.53 14.42 -8.94
C GLN A 518 -14.37 14.41 -10.21
N ASP A 519 -14.23 13.38 -11.06
CA ASP A 519 -15.04 13.21 -12.27
C ASP A 519 -16.54 13.16 -11.96
N THR A 520 -16.92 12.49 -10.87
CA THR A 520 -18.30 12.41 -10.45
C THR A 520 -18.79 13.74 -9.92
N LEU A 521 -18.00 14.42 -9.09
CA LEU A 521 -18.35 15.74 -8.58
C LEU A 521 -18.46 16.77 -9.69
N ASN A 522 -17.59 16.72 -10.71
CA ASN A 522 -17.67 17.58 -11.89
C ASN A 522 -18.98 17.39 -12.70
N ARG A 523 -19.58 16.21 -12.67
CA ARG A 523 -20.89 15.98 -13.29
C ARG A 523 -22.04 16.51 -12.43
N LEU A 524 -21.89 16.48 -11.10
CA LEU A 524 -22.95 16.85 -10.16
C LEU A 524 -22.97 18.36 -9.83
N TYR A 525 -21.81 18.98 -9.79
CA TYR A 525 -21.63 20.35 -9.32
C TYR A 525 -20.93 21.24 -10.35
N THR A 526 -21.24 22.53 -10.25
CA THR A 526 -20.49 23.62 -10.88
C THR A 526 -19.56 24.23 -9.83
N PHE A 527 -18.28 24.31 -10.14
CA PHE A 527 -17.26 24.92 -9.28
C PHE A 527 -16.86 26.29 -9.78
N ARG A 528 -16.75 27.27 -8.86
CA ARG A 528 -16.26 28.62 -9.10
C ARG A 528 -15.39 29.08 -7.95
N THR A 529 -14.42 29.95 -8.20
CA THR A 529 -13.69 30.64 -7.15
C THR A 529 -14.32 32.00 -6.85
N LEU A 530 -14.26 32.37 -5.59
CA LEU A 530 -14.72 33.66 -5.07
C LEU A 530 -13.55 34.37 -4.40
N GLN A 531 -13.18 35.54 -4.91
CA GLN A 531 -12.20 36.42 -4.30
C GLN A 531 -12.90 37.68 -3.81
N PRO A 532 -12.77 38.03 -2.52
CA PRO A 532 -13.47 39.22 -2.00
C PRO A 532 -12.99 40.48 -2.68
N ARG A 533 -13.89 41.42 -2.96
CA ARG A 533 -13.53 42.75 -3.47
C ARG A 533 -12.83 43.55 -2.38
N ASP A 534 -11.96 44.48 -2.80
CA ASP A 534 -11.23 45.32 -1.83
C ASP A 534 -12.20 46.10 -0.92
N GLY A 535 -11.88 46.11 0.36
CA GLY A 535 -12.67 46.77 1.39
C GLY A 535 -13.86 45.99 1.95
N MET A 536 -14.16 44.78 1.39
CA MET A 536 -15.23 43.91 1.86
C MET A 536 -14.83 43.18 3.16
N ASP A 537 -15.76 43.12 4.14
CA ASP A 537 -15.65 42.19 5.27
C ASP A 537 -16.27 40.86 4.88
N CYS A 538 -15.42 39.91 4.47
CA CYS A 538 -15.82 38.60 3.99
C CYS A 538 -16.50 37.76 5.10
N TYR A 539 -15.98 37.86 6.33
CA TYR A 539 -16.55 37.14 7.47
C TYR A 539 -17.98 37.61 7.77
N GLN A 540 -18.20 38.91 7.86
CA GLN A 540 -19.53 39.46 8.15
C GLN A 540 -20.52 39.12 7.04
N PHE A 541 -20.10 39.20 5.76
CA PHE A 541 -20.97 38.82 4.64
C PHE A 541 -21.39 37.35 4.71
N ILE A 542 -20.45 36.43 5.02
CA ILE A 542 -20.76 35.01 5.16
C ILE A 542 -21.74 34.78 6.31
N GLN A 543 -21.55 35.44 7.44
CA GLN A 543 -22.46 35.33 8.58
C GLN A 543 -23.87 35.80 8.24
N ASP A 544 -24.00 36.96 7.58
CA ASP A 544 -25.30 37.54 7.20
C ASP A 544 -26.04 36.67 6.17
N ASN A 545 -25.29 35.89 5.35
CA ASN A 545 -25.83 35.01 4.32
C ASN A 545 -25.66 33.51 4.65
N PHE A 546 -25.37 33.18 5.90
CA PHE A 546 -24.99 31.84 6.33
C PHE A 546 -25.98 30.76 5.87
N GLN A 547 -27.28 31.03 5.99
CA GLN A 547 -28.32 30.08 5.62
C GLN A 547 -28.28 29.68 4.13
N ARG A 548 -27.88 30.60 3.25
CA ARG A 548 -27.78 30.41 1.80
C ARG A 548 -26.42 29.79 1.38
N LEU A 549 -25.37 30.02 2.16
CA LEU A 549 -23.97 29.70 1.81
C LEU A 549 -23.42 28.47 2.53
N ASN A 550 -23.99 28.08 3.67
CA ASN A 550 -23.51 26.95 4.46
C ASN A 550 -23.42 25.66 3.64
N GLY A 551 -22.30 25.00 3.70
CA GLY A 551 -21.99 23.77 2.96
C GLY A 551 -21.81 23.94 1.44
N LYS A 552 -21.91 25.18 0.92
CA LYS A 552 -21.64 25.51 -0.49
C LYS A 552 -20.30 26.18 -0.71
N LEU A 553 -19.71 26.75 0.35
CA LEU A 553 -18.41 27.41 0.36
C LEU A 553 -17.39 26.66 1.17
N TYR A 554 -16.15 26.70 0.71
CA TYR A 554 -15.02 26.12 1.40
C TYR A 554 -13.70 26.81 1.00
N ARG A 555 -12.78 27.01 1.95
CA ARG A 555 -11.44 27.50 1.68
C ARG A 555 -10.50 26.29 1.50
N PRO A 556 -10.01 26.02 0.27
CA PRO A 556 -9.31 24.78 -0.02
C PRO A 556 -7.90 24.69 0.57
N LYS A 557 -7.27 25.85 0.84
CA LYS A 557 -5.97 25.95 1.50
C LYS A 557 -6.00 27.00 2.60
N THR A 558 -5.26 26.75 3.65
CA THR A 558 -5.20 27.63 4.83
C THR A 558 -4.71 29.03 4.48
N ASP A 559 -3.82 29.15 3.51
CA ASP A 559 -3.22 30.40 3.04
C ASP A 559 -3.90 31.01 1.79
N SER A 560 -4.95 30.36 1.25
CA SER A 560 -5.61 30.88 0.05
C SER A 560 -6.37 32.19 0.30
N ASN A 561 -6.30 33.10 -0.68
CA ASN A 561 -7.04 34.34 -0.73
C ASN A 561 -8.37 34.23 -1.49
N TYR A 562 -8.84 33.01 -1.73
CA TYR A 562 -10.08 32.70 -2.42
C TYR A 562 -10.84 31.57 -1.72
N LEU A 563 -12.13 31.56 -1.97
CA LEU A 563 -13.03 30.48 -1.57
C LEU A 563 -13.47 29.71 -2.80
N VAL A 564 -13.82 28.46 -2.64
CA VAL A 564 -14.44 27.64 -3.67
C VAL A 564 -15.93 27.51 -3.39
N LEU A 565 -16.73 27.81 -4.38
CA LEU A 565 -18.18 27.66 -4.40
C LEU A 565 -18.54 26.41 -5.20
N ALA A 566 -19.31 25.51 -4.61
CA ALA A 566 -19.86 24.31 -5.26
C ALA A 566 -21.39 24.42 -5.29
N LEU A 567 -21.96 24.44 -6.48
CA LEU A 567 -23.40 24.52 -6.68
C LEU A 567 -23.92 23.37 -7.55
N MET A 568 -25.06 22.79 -7.16
CA MET A 568 -25.71 21.70 -7.88
C MET A 568 -26.03 22.09 -9.33
N LYS A 569 -25.78 21.20 -10.28
CA LYS A 569 -26.10 21.34 -11.70
C LYS A 569 -27.48 20.78 -12.03
N ASP A 570 -28.15 21.40 -13.00
CA ASP A 570 -29.41 20.91 -13.58
C ASP A 570 -29.18 19.90 -14.72
N GLU A 571 -28.03 19.97 -15.38
CA GLU A 571 -27.76 19.30 -16.66
C GLU A 571 -27.86 17.77 -16.62
N ASP A 572 -27.68 17.16 -15.46
CA ASP A 572 -27.68 15.71 -15.27
C ASP A 572 -28.79 15.22 -14.31
N SER A 573 -30.02 15.63 -14.57
CA SER A 573 -31.19 15.25 -13.77
C SER A 573 -31.34 13.72 -13.62
N GLY A 574 -30.80 12.92 -14.56
CA GLY A 574 -30.76 11.47 -14.48
C GLY A 574 -29.86 10.95 -13.35
N ILE A 575 -28.71 11.57 -13.09
CA ILE A 575 -27.81 11.20 -11.99
C ILE A 575 -28.46 11.52 -10.66
N TRP A 576 -29.00 12.75 -10.51
CA TRP A 576 -29.69 13.16 -9.29
C TRP A 576 -30.88 12.26 -8.96
N LYS A 577 -31.67 11.86 -9.97
CA LYS A 577 -32.76 10.89 -9.81
C LYS A 577 -32.26 9.52 -9.38
N SER A 578 -31.13 9.06 -9.91
CA SER A 578 -30.54 7.78 -9.49
C SER A 578 -30.06 7.80 -8.04
N LEU A 579 -29.73 8.98 -7.51
CA LEU A 579 -29.41 9.22 -6.09
C LEU A 579 -30.67 9.41 -5.22
N GLY A 580 -31.88 9.34 -5.80
CA GLY A 580 -33.15 9.43 -5.08
C GLY A 580 -33.66 10.86 -4.86
N ILE A 581 -33.12 11.85 -5.57
CA ILE A 581 -33.52 13.27 -5.47
C ILE A 581 -34.67 13.54 -6.43
N LYS A 582 -35.73 14.25 -5.97
CA LYS A 582 -36.89 14.59 -6.77
C LYS A 582 -36.56 15.72 -7.76
N SER A 583 -37.13 15.62 -8.98
CA SER A 583 -36.90 16.61 -10.04
C SER A 583 -37.37 18.02 -9.66
N GLU A 584 -38.42 18.17 -8.87
CA GLU A 584 -38.93 19.46 -8.39
C GLU A 584 -37.93 20.13 -7.47
N THR A 585 -37.34 19.41 -6.53
CA THR A 585 -36.31 19.89 -5.62
C THR A 585 -35.04 20.40 -6.38
N ILE A 586 -34.65 19.70 -7.44
CA ILE A 586 -33.52 20.11 -8.27
C ILE A 586 -33.80 21.47 -8.94
N GLY A 587 -34.98 21.66 -9.53
CA GLY A 587 -35.35 22.91 -10.19
C GLY A 587 -35.39 24.11 -9.25
N GLU A 588 -35.90 23.94 -8.04
CA GLU A 588 -35.94 24.99 -7.01
C GLU A 588 -34.53 25.39 -6.55
N GLU A 589 -33.67 24.39 -6.26
CA GLU A 589 -32.29 24.64 -5.84
C GLU A 589 -31.47 25.33 -6.93
N VAL A 590 -31.60 24.95 -8.20
CA VAL A 590 -30.93 25.59 -9.34
C VAL A 590 -31.39 27.01 -9.52
N ALA A 591 -32.67 27.34 -9.33
CA ALA A 591 -33.19 28.71 -9.39
C ALA A 591 -32.60 29.57 -8.26
N GLN A 592 -32.56 29.05 -7.03
CA GLN A 592 -31.92 29.73 -5.89
C GLN A 592 -30.42 29.93 -6.10
N ASN A 593 -29.75 28.98 -6.74
CA ASN A 593 -28.30 29.09 -7.05
C ASN A 593 -28.03 30.23 -8.05
N LYS A 594 -28.89 30.45 -9.05
CA LYS A 594 -28.75 31.58 -9.99
C LYS A 594 -28.86 32.95 -9.26
N GLU A 595 -29.86 33.11 -8.43
CA GLU A 595 -30.02 34.30 -7.62
C GLU A 595 -28.83 34.54 -6.65
N LEU A 596 -28.30 33.47 -6.08
CA LEU A 596 -27.12 33.49 -5.24
C LEU A 596 -25.88 33.99 -5.98
N ILE A 597 -25.63 33.50 -7.20
CA ILE A 597 -24.51 33.93 -8.05
C ILE A 597 -24.60 35.42 -8.34
N ASP A 598 -25.81 35.95 -8.68
CA ASP A 598 -26.02 37.36 -8.94
C ASP A 598 -25.69 38.23 -7.70
N THR A 599 -26.05 37.75 -6.50
CA THR A 599 -25.70 38.40 -5.24
C THR A 599 -24.19 38.37 -5.00
N LEU A 600 -23.53 37.25 -5.28
CA LEU A 600 -22.08 37.08 -5.08
C LEU A 600 -21.28 38.01 -6.01
N HIS A 601 -21.69 38.20 -7.24
CA HIS A 601 -21.03 39.13 -8.18
C HIS A 601 -20.89 40.57 -7.69
N THR A 602 -21.77 41.02 -6.80
CA THR A 602 -21.70 42.36 -6.21
C THR A 602 -20.58 42.49 -5.19
N HIS A 603 -20.22 41.42 -4.50
CA HIS A 603 -19.29 41.41 -3.36
C HIS A 603 -17.96 40.73 -3.66
N PHE A 604 -17.94 39.79 -4.62
CA PHE A 604 -16.79 39.00 -4.98
C PHE A 604 -16.43 39.14 -6.46
N HIS A 605 -15.16 38.88 -6.76
CA HIS A 605 -14.75 38.48 -8.09
C HIS A 605 -15.07 37.02 -8.25
N VAL A 606 -16.06 36.66 -9.05
CA VAL A 606 -16.51 35.29 -9.30
C VAL A 606 -15.85 34.80 -10.57
N SER A 607 -15.10 33.70 -10.50
CA SER A 607 -14.44 33.12 -11.68
C SER A 607 -15.43 32.49 -12.66
N ASN A 608 -14.93 32.17 -13.85
CA ASN A 608 -15.60 31.21 -14.73
C ASN A 608 -15.71 29.83 -14.04
N GLN A 609 -16.53 28.96 -14.59
CA GLN A 609 -16.62 27.58 -14.14
C GLN A 609 -15.30 26.87 -14.41
N PHE A 610 -14.86 26.06 -13.45
CA PHE A 610 -13.70 25.17 -13.60
C PHE A 610 -14.07 23.74 -13.28
N MET A 611 -13.24 22.80 -13.74
CA MET A 611 -13.36 21.39 -13.43
C MET A 611 -12.34 21.01 -12.36
N LEU A 612 -12.74 20.15 -11.42
CA LEU A 612 -11.79 19.55 -10.48
C LEU A 612 -10.87 18.62 -11.24
N ASP A 613 -9.58 18.82 -11.13
CA ASP A 613 -8.55 17.95 -11.66
C ASP A 613 -7.28 17.99 -10.80
N ASN A 614 -6.27 17.25 -11.21
CA ASN A 614 -5.00 17.19 -10.47
C ASN A 614 -4.06 18.37 -10.79
N GLU A 615 -4.38 19.20 -11.77
CA GLU A 615 -3.51 20.26 -12.28
C GLU A 615 -4.14 21.67 -12.13
N PHE A 616 -5.33 21.74 -11.51
CA PHE A 616 -6.04 22.99 -11.37
C PHE A 616 -5.21 24.00 -10.56
N GLN A 617 -4.96 25.15 -11.16
CA GLN A 617 -4.33 26.32 -10.54
C GLN A 617 -5.21 27.53 -10.76
N ILE A 618 -5.36 28.35 -9.72
CA ILE A 618 -6.15 29.57 -9.79
C ILE A 618 -5.30 30.70 -10.34
N GLU A 619 -5.83 31.41 -11.35
CA GLU A 619 -5.22 32.64 -11.79
C GLU A 619 -5.37 33.73 -10.71
N SER A 620 -4.25 34.32 -10.30
CA SER A 620 -4.24 35.40 -9.34
C SER A 620 -4.85 36.67 -9.98
N VAL A 621 -5.79 37.30 -9.28
CA VAL A 621 -6.35 38.62 -9.64
C VAL A 621 -5.63 39.68 -8.82
N ASP A 622 -5.19 40.75 -9.47
CA ASP A 622 -4.61 41.92 -8.80
C ASP A 622 -5.70 42.68 -8.02
N ASN A 623 -5.34 43.26 -6.87
CA ASN A 623 -6.21 44.03 -5.98
C ASN A 623 -7.39 43.24 -5.40
N VAL A 624 -7.10 42.16 -4.75
CA VAL A 624 -8.07 41.32 -4.03
C VAL A 624 -8.11 41.72 -2.54
N GLY A 625 -9.31 41.76 -1.96
CA GLY A 625 -9.50 41.90 -0.53
C GLY A 625 -9.02 40.67 0.25
N THR A 626 -8.83 40.81 1.55
CA THR A 626 -8.43 39.70 2.44
C THR A 626 -9.63 38.89 2.89
N LEU A 627 -9.50 37.56 2.98
CA LEU A 627 -10.55 36.69 3.50
C LEU A 627 -10.76 36.84 5.01
N ASP A 628 -9.69 37.06 5.74
CA ASP A 628 -9.75 37.16 7.19
C ASP A 628 -10.15 38.59 7.61
N ARG A 629 -10.80 38.70 8.79
CA ARG A 629 -10.99 40.03 9.41
C ARG A 629 -9.67 40.77 9.37
N LYS A 630 -9.68 42.05 9.04
CA LYS A 630 -8.51 42.95 9.07
C LYS A 630 -7.85 42.97 10.48
N THR A 631 -7.36 41.88 10.95
CA THR A 631 -6.26 41.84 11.88
C THR A 631 -5.04 42.19 11.05
N LYS A 632 -4.40 43.32 11.34
CA LYS A 632 -3.04 43.57 10.83
C LYS A 632 -2.29 42.27 10.86
N PRO A 633 -1.55 41.91 9.79
CA PRO A 633 -0.77 40.68 9.80
C PRO A 633 0.03 40.68 11.09
N GLU A 634 -0.13 39.64 11.90
CA GLU A 634 0.54 39.51 13.19
C GLU A 634 2.03 39.36 12.87
N ILE A 635 2.76 40.46 12.92
CA ILE A 635 4.19 40.47 12.62
C ILE A 635 4.87 39.70 13.76
N LYS A 636 5.28 38.51 13.52
CA LYS A 636 6.06 37.69 14.44
C LYS A 636 7.55 37.95 14.22
N ASN A 637 8.07 38.95 14.92
CA ASN A 637 9.44 39.40 14.77
C ASN A 637 10.23 39.43 16.07
N ILE A 638 9.68 38.92 17.17
CA ILE A 638 10.31 38.87 18.49
C ILE A 638 10.76 37.44 18.77
N LEU A 639 12.07 37.19 18.77
CA LEU A 639 12.65 35.87 19.12
C LEU A 639 12.67 35.72 20.63
N THR A 640 12.16 34.60 21.13
CA THR A 640 12.19 34.23 22.54
C THR A 640 13.47 33.47 22.91
N GLY A 641 14.07 33.71 24.06
CA GLY A 641 15.24 32.98 24.52
C GLY A 641 15.30 32.84 26.04
N PHE A 642 15.74 31.66 26.53
CA PHE A 642 15.95 31.45 27.97
C PHE A 642 17.26 32.04 28.45
N VAL A 643 17.22 32.67 29.62
CA VAL A 643 18.38 33.06 30.39
C VAL A 643 18.23 32.49 31.80
N ARG A 644 18.96 31.41 32.08
CA ARG A 644 18.88 30.68 33.36
C ARG A 644 19.72 31.40 34.42
N LYS A 645 19.37 31.24 35.68
CA LYS A 645 20.17 31.76 36.84
C LYS A 645 21.61 31.22 36.87
N SER A 646 21.84 30.06 36.28
CA SER A 646 23.16 29.45 36.14
C SER A 646 24.01 30.00 35.01
N ASP A 647 23.42 30.73 34.08
CA ASP A 647 24.10 31.26 32.90
C ASP A 647 24.98 32.46 33.27
N THR A 648 26.17 32.56 32.71
CA THR A 648 27.15 33.63 33.00
C THR A 648 26.59 35.04 32.71
N ASP A 649 25.67 35.10 31.75
CA ASP A 649 25.07 36.36 31.28
C ASP A 649 23.82 36.76 32.08
N TYR A 650 23.35 35.91 33.03
CA TYR A 650 22.17 36.20 33.81
C TYR A 650 22.23 37.57 34.56
N GLY A 651 23.39 37.87 35.16
CA GLY A 651 23.60 39.13 35.87
C GLY A 651 23.43 40.36 34.99
N VAL A 652 23.93 40.29 33.75
CA VAL A 652 23.87 41.37 32.77
C VAL A 652 22.44 41.55 32.22
N PHE A 653 21.75 40.46 32.00
CA PHE A 653 20.32 40.52 31.61
C PHE A 653 19.41 41.02 32.75
N SER A 654 19.70 40.64 33.99
CA SER A 654 18.88 41.07 35.14
C SER A 654 18.95 42.58 35.43
N VAL A 655 20.02 43.25 34.97
CA VAL A 655 20.18 44.72 35.08
C VAL A 655 19.99 45.41 33.71
N HIS A 656 19.46 44.70 32.71
CA HIS A 656 19.10 45.23 31.37
C HIS A 656 20.28 45.83 30.58
N GLN A 657 21.50 45.34 30.78
CA GLN A 657 22.72 45.81 30.15
C GLN A 657 23.34 44.83 29.16
N SER A 658 22.62 43.77 28.77
CA SER A 658 23.17 42.81 27.84
C SER A 658 23.31 43.36 26.44
N LYS A 659 24.45 43.13 25.83
CA LYS A 659 24.80 43.51 24.45
C LYS A 659 24.75 42.36 23.47
N THR A 660 24.76 41.13 23.94
CA THR A 660 24.78 39.93 23.11
C THR A 660 23.97 38.83 23.75
N TYR A 661 23.39 37.95 22.90
CA TYR A 661 22.80 36.69 23.32
C TYR A 661 23.27 35.60 22.37
N THR A 662 23.58 34.40 22.92
CA THR A 662 24.02 33.25 22.13
C THR A 662 23.03 32.11 22.37
N MET A 663 22.44 31.61 21.28
CA MET A 663 21.55 30.45 21.29
C MET A 663 22.30 29.26 20.75
N GLU A 664 22.57 28.27 21.60
CA GLU A 664 23.35 27.05 21.25
C GLU A 664 22.57 26.16 20.28
N LYS A 665 21.27 26.11 20.40
CA LYS A 665 20.40 25.32 19.54
C LYS A 665 19.68 26.22 18.56
N ILE A 666 20.07 26.15 17.29
CA ILE A 666 19.51 26.99 16.23
C ILE A 666 18.05 26.52 15.96
N PRO A 667 17.05 27.39 16.08
CA PRO A 667 15.68 27.01 15.78
C PRO A 667 15.48 26.81 14.28
N THR A 668 15.05 25.63 13.87
CA THR A 668 14.85 25.25 12.46
C THR A 668 13.57 25.87 11.85
N SER A 669 12.62 26.28 12.69
CA SER A 669 11.34 26.88 12.30
C SER A 669 11.33 28.40 12.19
N VAL A 670 12.47 29.07 12.44
CA VAL A 670 12.56 30.52 12.48
C VAL A 670 13.39 31.02 11.29
N ASN A 671 12.78 31.90 10.49
CA ASN A 671 13.52 32.65 9.50
C ASN A 671 14.34 33.76 10.19
N ILE A 672 15.66 33.67 10.08
CA ILE A 672 16.61 34.58 10.74
C ILE A 672 16.42 36.04 10.31
N MET A 673 15.92 36.28 9.09
CA MET A 673 15.68 37.62 8.55
C MET A 673 14.49 38.30 9.17
N ASP A 674 13.60 37.56 9.84
CA ASP A 674 12.40 38.11 10.48
C ASP A 674 12.67 38.53 11.95
N ILE A 675 13.89 38.33 12.48
CA ILE A 675 14.25 38.62 13.86
C ILE A 675 14.60 40.13 13.98
N GLU A 676 13.67 40.93 14.53
CA GLU A 676 13.89 42.34 14.82
C GLU A 676 14.10 42.60 16.31
N TYR A 677 13.53 41.78 17.16
CA TYR A 677 13.57 41.94 18.62
C TYR A 677 13.89 40.60 19.31
N PHE A 678 14.41 40.70 20.52
CA PHE A 678 14.73 39.55 21.37
C PHE A 678 14.07 39.68 22.74
N LEU A 679 13.29 38.68 23.15
CA LEU A 679 12.61 38.59 24.43
C LEU A 679 13.35 37.62 25.36
N PRO A 680 14.14 38.11 26.33
CA PRO A 680 14.80 37.25 27.31
C PRO A 680 13.79 36.77 28.35
N MET A 681 13.65 35.45 28.48
CA MET A 681 12.89 34.84 29.57
C MET A 681 13.83 34.59 30.77
N LEU A 682 13.91 35.54 31.67
CA LEU A 682 14.79 35.54 32.84
C LEU A 682 14.28 34.57 33.90
N ALA A 683 14.86 33.38 34.00
CA ALA A 683 14.39 32.31 34.88
C ALA A 683 12.88 32.02 34.72
N GLY A 684 12.34 32.14 33.51
CA GLY A 684 10.94 31.88 33.19
C GLY A 684 10.01 33.08 33.30
N ALA A 685 10.53 34.29 33.60
CA ALA A 685 9.73 35.53 33.66
C ALA A 685 10.22 36.53 32.61
N ILE A 686 9.30 37.41 32.17
CA ILE A 686 9.60 38.53 31.27
C ILE A 686 9.33 39.87 31.95
N ASP A 687 10.14 40.87 31.63
CA ASP A 687 9.97 42.25 32.08
C ASP A 687 10.25 43.28 30.96
N GLY A 688 10.72 42.85 29.83
CA GLY A 688 11.00 43.66 28.66
C GLY A 688 11.72 42.90 27.56
N TYR A 689 12.04 43.54 26.46
CA TYR A 689 12.68 42.96 25.29
C TYR A 689 13.72 43.91 24.71
N TYR A 690 14.65 43.37 23.89
CA TYR A 690 15.73 44.14 23.25
C TYR A 690 15.48 44.30 21.77
N LYS A 691 15.91 45.42 21.19
CA LYS A 691 16.05 45.53 19.74
C LYS A 691 17.30 44.80 19.29
N VAL A 692 17.19 44.04 18.21
CA VAL A 692 18.30 43.31 17.60
C VAL A 692 18.94 44.14 16.48
N GLU A 693 20.23 44.38 16.55
CA GLU A 693 20.97 45.09 15.50
C GLU A 693 21.50 44.17 14.44
N LYS A 694 21.93 42.98 14.85
CA LYS A 694 22.54 42.01 13.94
C LYS A 694 22.33 40.57 14.43
N VAL A 695 22.01 39.70 13.48
CA VAL A 695 21.93 38.25 13.68
C VAL A 695 22.98 37.59 12.81
N TYR A 696 23.74 36.64 13.38
CA TYR A 696 24.75 35.91 12.64
C TYR A 696 25.07 34.55 13.26
N PHE A 697 25.62 33.66 12.45
CA PHE A 697 26.10 32.36 12.92
C PHE A 697 27.52 32.51 13.50
N SER A 698 27.76 31.82 14.59
CA SER A 698 29.07 31.74 15.25
C SER A 698 29.34 30.30 15.68
N THR A 699 30.52 29.98 16.11
CA THR A 699 30.85 28.70 16.71
C THR A 699 31.18 28.88 18.19
N ALA A 700 30.50 28.11 19.03
CA ALA A 700 30.81 27.98 20.45
C ALA A 700 31.03 26.51 20.77
N ASN A 701 32.16 26.19 21.44
CA ASN A 701 32.54 24.81 21.81
C ASN A 701 32.54 23.81 20.62
N GLY A 702 32.87 24.29 19.41
CA GLY A 702 32.90 23.46 18.20
C GLY A 702 31.54 23.20 17.56
N GLN A 703 30.43 23.74 18.08
CA GLN A 703 29.08 23.67 17.51
C GLN A 703 28.63 25.01 16.95
N MET A 704 27.85 24.99 15.87
CA MET A 704 27.24 26.18 15.31
C MET A 704 26.14 26.71 16.27
N CYS A 705 26.18 27.99 16.54
CA CYS A 705 25.21 28.71 17.36
C CYS A 705 24.71 29.98 16.67
N LEU A 706 23.50 30.44 17.03
CA LEU A 706 22.96 31.70 16.60
C LEU A 706 23.36 32.78 17.59
N LYS A 707 23.95 33.88 17.12
CA LYS A 707 24.34 35.03 17.96
C LYS A 707 23.63 36.28 17.55
N LEU A 708 23.05 36.97 18.56
CA LEU A 708 22.36 38.24 18.41
C LEU A 708 23.19 39.34 19.03
N ASN A 709 23.33 40.45 18.32
CA ASN A 709 23.78 41.73 18.90
C ASN A 709 22.58 42.55 19.32
N LEU A 710 22.52 42.90 20.59
CA LEU A 710 21.40 43.59 21.21
C LEU A 710 21.75 45.06 21.40
N SER A 711 20.76 45.93 21.19
CA SER A 711 20.92 47.38 21.42
C SER A 711 20.00 47.90 22.51
N THR A 712 18.93 48.55 22.18
CA THR A 712 18.05 49.24 23.13
C THR A 712 17.15 48.24 23.85
N TYR A 713 17.14 48.31 25.19
CA TYR A 713 16.15 47.62 26.01
C TYR A 713 14.85 48.38 26.10
N ILE A 714 13.71 47.71 25.92
CA ILE A 714 12.37 48.27 26.00
C ILE A 714 11.64 47.57 27.15
N SER A 715 11.33 48.29 28.21
CA SER A 715 10.63 47.77 29.37
C SER A 715 9.13 47.63 29.11
N LEU A 716 8.54 46.50 29.55
CA LEU A 716 7.09 46.27 29.52
C LEU A 716 6.41 46.78 30.80
N GLY A 717 7.16 47.03 31.88
CA GLY A 717 6.67 47.54 33.14
C GLY A 717 7.47 47.05 34.35
N SER A 718 7.04 47.41 35.55
CA SER A 718 7.76 47.16 36.79
C SER A 718 7.56 45.74 37.38
N SER A 719 6.61 44.97 36.90
CA SER A 719 6.28 43.63 37.42
C SER A 719 6.69 42.51 36.45
N LYS A 720 7.46 41.56 36.93
CA LYS A 720 7.83 40.34 36.14
C LYS A 720 6.65 39.39 36.07
N VAL A 721 6.37 38.92 34.89
CA VAL A 721 5.31 37.91 34.62
C VAL A 721 5.92 36.55 34.33
N ASN A 722 5.50 35.53 35.05
CA ASN A 722 5.95 34.15 34.79
C ASN A 722 5.16 33.58 33.61
N ILE A 723 5.89 33.20 32.55
CA ILE A 723 5.32 32.69 31.30
C ILE A 723 5.86 31.26 30.94
N TYR A 724 6.49 30.60 31.88
CA TYR A 724 7.20 29.34 31.66
C TYR A 724 6.37 28.26 30.96
N SER A 725 5.06 28.24 31.15
CA SER A 725 4.13 27.28 30.54
C SER A 725 3.51 27.73 29.21
N LYS A 726 3.73 29.00 28.80
CA LYS A 726 3.00 29.61 27.68
C LYS A 726 3.87 29.99 26.46
N MET A 727 5.21 30.00 26.62
CA MET A 727 6.15 30.32 25.53
C MET A 727 7.33 29.32 25.56
N ARG A 728 7.82 28.97 24.40
CA ARG A 728 9.03 28.14 24.24
C ARG A 728 10.22 28.99 23.78
N PRO A 729 11.45 28.68 24.20
CA PRO A 729 12.63 29.38 23.71
C PRO A 729 12.87 28.99 22.24
N GLY A 730 13.27 29.97 21.42
CA GLY A 730 13.54 29.77 20.01
C GLY A 730 12.30 29.86 19.11
N GLU A 731 11.22 30.48 19.56
CA GLU A 731 10.04 30.77 18.74
C GLU A 731 10.02 32.29 18.41
N LEU A 732 9.43 32.62 17.23
CA LEU A 732 9.05 34.01 16.91
C LEU A 732 7.62 34.26 17.41
N VAL A 733 7.47 35.30 18.21
CA VAL A 733 6.18 35.75 18.74
C VAL A 733 5.85 37.12 18.22
N SER A 734 4.56 37.43 18.16
CA SER A 734 4.09 38.77 17.85
C SER A 734 4.10 39.66 19.08
N TYR A 735 4.10 40.99 18.84
CA TYR A 735 3.98 42.00 19.88
C TYR A 735 2.66 41.85 20.64
N ASP A 736 1.57 41.56 19.93
CA ASP A 736 0.25 41.43 20.54
C ASP A 736 0.17 40.20 21.44
N LEU A 737 0.77 39.05 21.03
CA LEU A 737 0.85 37.85 21.86
C LEU A 737 1.69 38.12 23.11
N MET A 738 2.84 38.78 22.95
CA MET A 738 3.70 39.16 24.08
C MET A 738 2.98 40.04 25.06
N LEU A 739 2.25 41.07 24.61
CA LEU A 739 1.47 41.94 25.47
C LEU A 739 0.30 41.23 26.14
N LYS A 740 -0.45 40.40 25.43
CA LYS A 740 -1.53 39.58 26.02
C LYS A 740 -1.04 38.70 27.16
N LEU A 741 0.13 38.08 26.99
CA LEU A 741 0.73 37.25 28.03
C LEU A 741 1.27 38.10 29.21
N TYR A 742 1.74 39.33 28.95
CA TYR A 742 2.18 40.25 29.96
C TYR A 742 1.02 40.84 30.74
N GLU A 743 -0.11 41.15 30.10
CA GLU A 743 -1.33 41.74 30.68
C GLU A 743 -2.20 40.72 31.43
N GLN A 744 -2.08 39.41 31.09
CA GLN A 744 -2.75 38.35 31.84
C GLN A 744 -2.12 38.22 33.24
N ARG A 745 -2.39 39.23 34.08
CA ARG A 745 -2.09 39.15 35.52
C ARG A 745 -2.98 38.10 36.16
N ILE A 746 -2.40 36.97 36.57
CA ILE A 746 -3.02 36.06 37.52
C ILE A 746 -2.54 36.44 38.89
#